data_7de06fc1cdd9106852837c91d5ef66df
#
_entry.id   7de06fc1cdd9106852837c91d5ef66df
#
_cell.length_a   1.000
_cell.length_b   1.000
_cell.length_c   1.000
_cell.angle_alpha   90.00
_cell.angle_beta   90.00
_cell.angle_gamma   90.00
#
_symmetry.space_group_name_H-M   'P 1'
#
loop_
_entity.id
_entity.type
_entity.pdbx_description
1 polymer ?
#
loop_
_entity_poly.entity_id
_entity_poly.type
_entity_poly.pdbx_seq_one_letter_code
_entity_poly.pdbx_strand_id
1 'polypeptide(L)'
;MKSPLIIVCCLLMVCVFATAQEPCPQVIPALQQWKGGKGELALPAEGSIVLSPADEATLSPTAQILAQDLKELFGWNYVIKTGKPVGKDICLSLSKPDKELGEEGYTLTVNRYTGIAAPTGQGVFWGTRTLLQILHNEQGKLPKGTARDYPLFPNRGFMLDVARKFFTMDYLKQYVKILSFYKMNEFQIHLNDNGFPQFFGDDWNRTYAAFRLESERFPGLTAKDGSYSKQEFIDLQRMGLEYGVRIIPEIDIPAHSLAFAHYKPEIASRKYGMDHLDLYKKETYQFVDSLLDEYLSGDNPVFIGDLHIGPAEYNKKEAEQYRYFTDRYLKFVEKYGKNVRMWGGLKWLPGKTPVKAEGVTVNAWSYDWVDPVVSLQDGYKLINTCDTYLYIVPAAGYYRDFLDHQWIYEKWSPWIMNRKQTLPEGTPGVLGGMFAVWNDKCGNGISEQDVHLRSFPAMQVLAEKLWKGENKNVTYEAFAKLCKTTPEAPGINLLGKVPAETALTEAGKELSFNGKEAVSTPLQEVGYPYSVEFQLCPEKTNPISSILFQGPHSVVYTNWENTRRIAFSRDGYTFVFNSHRLPADQWTTIRIEGDYKGTSLYINGALQERLEGRTMQVYRKEYDRMEHMTYQETLIFPLQQIGDSRNGFKGKLKNILVRQQH
;
A
#
# COMPACT_ATOMS: atom_id res chain seq x y z
N MET A 1 -22.61 64.04 64.46
CA MET A 1 -23.27 63.26 63.40
C MET A 1 -22.44 63.47 62.13
N LYS A 2 -21.66 62.46 61.75
CA LYS A 2 -20.82 62.45 60.54
C LYS A 2 -21.32 61.34 59.63
N SER A 3 -21.86 61.72 58.45
CA SER A 3 -22.29 60.77 57.42
C SER A 3 -21.09 60.25 56.64
N PRO A 4 -21.03 58.97 56.32
CA PRO A 4 -20.04 58.45 55.42
C PRO A 4 -20.44 58.53 53.93
N LEU A 5 -19.54 59.05 53.12
CA LEU A 5 -19.65 59.15 51.66
C LEU A 5 -19.35 57.74 51.07
N ILE A 6 -20.31 57.13 50.40
CA ILE A 6 -20.12 55.87 49.68
C ILE A 6 -19.67 56.21 48.27
N ILE A 7 -18.38 55.89 47.98
CA ILE A 7 -17.85 55.93 46.61
C ILE A 7 -18.15 54.60 45.93
N VAL A 8 -19.05 54.63 44.93
CA VAL A 8 -19.34 53.50 44.06
C VAL A 8 -18.30 53.53 42.92
N CYS A 9 -17.30 52.63 43.04
CA CYS A 9 -16.40 52.36 41.92
C CYS A 9 -17.10 51.41 40.92
N CYS A 10 -17.55 51.96 39.77
CA CYS A 10 -17.93 51.16 38.62
C CYS A 10 -16.68 50.58 37.96
N LEU A 11 -16.36 49.29 38.21
CA LEU A 11 -15.41 48.52 37.44
C LEU A 11 -16.04 48.21 36.07
N LEU A 12 -15.64 48.92 35.04
CA LEU A 12 -15.85 48.54 33.65
C LEU A 12 -15.01 47.30 33.35
N MET A 13 -15.62 46.11 33.43
CA MET A 13 -15.04 44.87 32.90
C MET A 13 -15.02 45.01 31.35
N VAL A 14 -13.88 45.39 30.80
CA VAL A 14 -13.60 45.27 29.35
C VAL A 14 -13.34 43.78 29.13
N CYS A 15 -14.37 43.03 28.73
CA CYS A 15 -14.19 41.69 28.16
C CYS A 15 -13.43 41.84 26.84
N VAL A 16 -12.11 41.72 26.89
CA VAL A 16 -11.31 41.48 25.71
C VAL A 16 -11.64 40.07 25.26
N PHE A 17 -12.57 39.91 24.34
CA PHE A 17 -12.75 38.70 23.58
C PHE A 17 -11.44 38.49 22.79
N ALA A 18 -10.49 37.73 23.37
CA ALA A 18 -9.39 37.18 22.61
C ALA A 18 -10.06 36.24 21.59
N THR A 19 -10.20 36.69 20.36
CA THR A 19 -10.68 35.84 19.28
C THR A 19 -9.62 34.78 19.06
N ALA A 20 -9.92 33.56 19.53
CA ALA A 20 -9.06 32.40 19.34
C ALA A 20 -8.73 32.24 17.84
N GLN A 21 -7.47 32.00 17.55
CA GLN A 21 -7.06 31.61 16.21
C GLN A 21 -7.57 30.19 15.94
N GLU A 22 -7.93 29.91 14.67
CA GLU A 22 -8.34 28.56 14.28
C GLU A 22 -7.23 27.55 14.55
N PRO A 23 -7.55 26.37 15.15
CA PRO A 23 -6.58 25.35 15.42
C PRO A 23 -5.96 24.80 14.14
N CYS A 24 -4.81 24.16 14.26
CA CYS A 24 -4.18 23.47 13.14
C CYS A 24 -5.05 22.30 12.67
N PRO A 25 -5.45 22.25 11.39
CA PRO A 25 -6.23 21.12 10.89
C PRO A 25 -5.44 19.81 10.98
N GLN A 26 -6.15 18.75 11.32
CA GLN A 26 -5.55 17.41 11.45
C GLN A 26 -5.54 16.72 10.09
N VAL A 27 -4.34 16.39 9.60
CA VAL A 27 -4.10 15.68 8.34
C VAL A 27 -2.93 14.71 8.51
N ILE A 28 -2.81 13.73 7.64
CA ILE A 28 -1.72 12.76 7.60
C ILE A 28 -1.02 12.88 6.23
N PRO A 29 0.27 13.22 6.21
CA PRO A 29 1.10 13.69 7.31
C PRO A 29 0.72 15.09 7.80
N ALA A 30 0.99 15.35 9.10
CA ALA A 30 0.71 16.62 9.74
C ALA A 30 1.50 17.78 9.12
N LEU A 31 0.92 18.98 9.16
CA LEU A 31 1.54 20.19 8.63
C LEU A 31 2.82 20.59 9.39
N GLN A 32 3.82 21.07 8.68
CA GLN A 32 5.03 21.62 9.31
C GLN A 32 4.72 22.89 10.11
N GLN A 33 4.00 23.82 9.50
CA GLN A 33 3.67 25.10 10.12
C GLN A 33 2.22 25.48 9.83
N TRP A 34 1.53 26.04 10.81
CA TRP A 34 0.17 26.56 10.69
C TRP A 34 0.02 27.89 11.42
N LYS A 35 -0.49 28.89 10.72
CA LYS A 35 -0.90 30.18 11.30
C LYS A 35 -2.41 30.32 11.12
N GLY A 36 -3.19 30.06 12.18
CA GLY A 36 -4.64 30.19 12.18
C GLY A 36 -5.12 31.61 11.94
N GLY A 37 -6.20 31.74 11.19
CA GLY A 37 -6.98 32.98 11.00
C GLY A 37 -8.24 32.98 11.87
N LYS A 38 -9.28 33.70 11.44
CA LYS A 38 -10.58 33.79 12.14
C LYS A 38 -11.70 33.22 11.26
N GLY A 39 -12.39 32.21 11.76
CA GLY A 39 -13.55 31.60 11.12
C GLY A 39 -13.19 30.64 9.98
N GLU A 40 -14.18 30.06 9.36
CA GLU A 40 -14.08 29.01 8.36
C GLU A 40 -14.48 29.49 6.98
N LEU A 41 -14.10 28.74 5.95
CA LEU A 41 -14.57 28.86 4.58
C LEU A 41 -15.26 27.55 4.18
N ALA A 42 -16.58 27.56 4.04
CA ALA A 42 -17.30 26.41 3.48
C ALA A 42 -17.23 26.47 1.95
N LEU A 43 -16.68 25.43 1.33
CA LEU A 43 -16.67 25.29 -0.13
C LEU A 43 -18.03 24.78 -0.63
N PRO A 44 -18.52 25.26 -1.80
CA PRO A 44 -19.76 24.76 -2.39
C PRO A 44 -19.54 23.41 -3.08
N ALA A 45 -20.62 22.64 -3.28
CA ALA A 45 -20.57 21.39 -4.05
C ALA A 45 -20.31 21.62 -5.57
N GLU A 46 -20.55 22.82 -6.06
CA GLU A 46 -20.22 23.26 -7.41
C GLU A 46 -19.31 24.48 -7.34
N GLY A 47 -18.17 24.44 -8.02
CA GLY A 47 -17.17 25.50 -7.91
C GLY A 47 -16.17 25.53 -9.06
N SER A 48 -15.11 26.28 -8.89
CA SER A 48 -14.05 26.42 -9.89
C SER A 48 -12.67 26.17 -9.29
N ILE A 49 -11.82 25.48 -10.06
CA ILE A 49 -10.38 25.43 -9.87
C ILE A 49 -9.78 26.42 -10.86
N VAL A 50 -9.10 27.45 -10.35
CA VAL A 50 -8.60 28.56 -11.13
C VAL A 50 -7.08 28.48 -11.25
N LEU A 51 -6.60 28.54 -12.49
CA LEU A 51 -5.18 28.58 -12.84
C LEU A 51 -4.81 29.95 -13.34
N SER A 52 -3.59 30.43 -13.07
CA SER A 52 -3.08 31.60 -13.77
C SER A 52 -2.77 31.24 -15.24
N PRO A 53 -2.94 32.15 -16.21
CA PRO A 53 -2.59 31.89 -17.61
C PRO A 53 -1.14 31.41 -17.79
N ALA A 54 -0.22 31.91 -16.96
CA ALA A 54 1.20 31.55 -17.03
C ALA A 54 1.48 30.12 -16.54
N ASP A 55 0.65 29.58 -15.66
CA ASP A 55 0.86 28.30 -14.98
C ASP A 55 -0.02 27.18 -15.57
N GLU A 56 -0.91 27.50 -16.50
CA GLU A 56 -1.93 26.58 -17.04
C GLU A 56 -1.31 25.28 -17.59
N ALA A 57 -0.28 25.39 -18.42
CA ALA A 57 0.37 24.24 -19.04
C ALA A 57 0.96 23.26 -17.98
N THR A 58 1.51 23.80 -16.88
CA THR A 58 2.13 23.01 -15.82
C THR A 58 1.11 22.43 -14.86
N LEU A 59 0.05 23.19 -14.55
CA LEU A 59 -0.87 22.82 -13.45
C LEU A 59 -2.19 22.19 -13.92
N SER A 60 -2.48 22.16 -15.23
CA SER A 60 -3.69 21.52 -15.75
C SER A 60 -3.84 20.06 -15.34
N PRO A 61 -2.81 19.19 -15.38
CA PRO A 61 -2.94 17.82 -14.91
C PRO A 61 -3.31 17.74 -13.42
N THR A 62 -2.66 18.55 -12.58
CA THR A 62 -2.97 18.65 -11.14
C THR A 62 -4.41 19.11 -10.91
N ALA A 63 -4.88 20.08 -11.68
CA ALA A 63 -6.26 20.60 -11.56
C ALA A 63 -7.29 19.54 -11.98
N GLN A 64 -7.01 18.76 -13.04
CA GLN A 64 -7.87 17.67 -13.49
C GLN A 64 -7.98 16.56 -12.43
N ILE A 65 -6.85 16.14 -11.85
CA ILE A 65 -6.83 15.15 -10.77
C ILE A 65 -7.60 15.69 -9.56
N LEU A 66 -7.38 16.94 -9.14
CA LEU A 66 -8.12 17.53 -8.02
C LEU A 66 -9.64 17.58 -8.28
N ALA A 67 -10.07 17.95 -9.48
CA ALA A 67 -11.49 17.96 -9.83
C ALA A 67 -12.11 16.55 -9.76
N GLN A 68 -11.42 15.54 -10.24
CA GLN A 68 -11.83 14.16 -10.15
C GLN A 68 -11.89 13.66 -8.69
N ASP A 69 -10.88 13.98 -7.89
CA ASP A 69 -10.81 13.61 -6.47
C ASP A 69 -11.93 14.25 -5.63
N LEU A 70 -12.28 15.51 -5.91
CA LEU A 70 -13.41 16.18 -5.27
C LEU A 70 -14.75 15.47 -5.60
N LYS A 71 -14.87 14.99 -6.84
CA LYS A 71 -16.03 14.21 -7.27
C LYS A 71 -16.07 12.83 -6.60
N GLU A 72 -14.94 12.15 -6.52
CA GLU A 72 -14.85 10.79 -5.92
C GLU A 72 -15.07 10.81 -4.40
N LEU A 73 -14.55 11.82 -3.68
CA LEU A 73 -14.68 11.91 -2.22
C LEU A 73 -16.01 12.51 -1.75
N PHE A 74 -16.53 13.52 -2.46
CA PHE A 74 -17.64 14.36 -1.96
C PHE A 74 -18.83 14.40 -2.91
N GLY A 75 -18.72 13.87 -4.13
CA GLY A 75 -19.73 14.06 -5.18
C GLY A 75 -19.77 15.48 -5.75
N TRP A 76 -18.71 16.27 -5.54
CA TRP A 76 -18.67 17.68 -5.95
C TRP A 76 -18.21 17.84 -7.39
N ASN A 77 -18.74 18.87 -8.08
CA ASN A 77 -18.40 19.17 -9.45
C ASN A 77 -17.65 20.49 -9.55
N TYR A 78 -16.37 20.44 -9.91
CA TYR A 78 -15.51 21.60 -10.08
C TYR A 78 -15.05 21.72 -11.52
N VAL A 79 -15.22 22.92 -12.10
CA VAL A 79 -14.74 23.23 -13.46
C VAL A 79 -13.39 23.93 -13.39
N ILE A 80 -12.52 23.63 -14.36
CA ILE A 80 -11.21 24.27 -14.45
C ILE A 80 -11.34 25.53 -15.28
N LYS A 81 -10.79 26.67 -14.80
CA LYS A 81 -10.82 27.98 -15.45
C LYS A 81 -9.45 28.64 -15.38
N THR A 82 -9.15 29.47 -16.35
CA THR A 82 -7.96 30.34 -16.34
C THR A 82 -8.36 31.77 -15.98
N GLY A 83 -7.63 32.43 -15.08
CA GLY A 83 -7.90 33.80 -14.68
C GLY A 83 -7.55 34.12 -13.22
N LYS A 84 -8.36 35.02 -12.62
CA LYS A 84 -8.21 35.39 -11.21
C LYS A 84 -9.31 34.73 -10.38
N PRO A 85 -8.97 34.19 -9.17
CA PRO A 85 -9.96 33.57 -8.32
C PRO A 85 -10.96 34.59 -7.79
N VAL A 86 -12.23 34.19 -7.70
CA VAL A 86 -13.33 35.00 -7.16
C VAL A 86 -14.12 34.12 -6.15
N GLY A 87 -14.69 34.80 -5.15
CA GLY A 87 -15.54 34.10 -4.20
C GLY A 87 -14.83 32.94 -3.49
N LYS A 88 -15.38 31.71 -3.61
CA LYS A 88 -14.93 30.52 -2.93
C LYS A 88 -14.14 29.53 -3.85
N ASP A 89 -13.50 30.05 -4.87
CA ASP A 89 -12.70 29.23 -5.81
C ASP A 89 -11.51 28.57 -5.12
N ILE A 90 -11.00 27.50 -5.74
CA ILE A 90 -9.70 26.91 -5.43
C ILE A 90 -8.71 27.44 -6.47
N CYS A 91 -7.66 28.13 -6.03
CA CYS A 91 -6.62 28.68 -6.89
C CYS A 91 -5.34 27.86 -6.77
N LEU A 92 -4.80 27.41 -7.91
CA LEU A 92 -3.50 26.76 -7.99
C LEU A 92 -2.54 27.69 -8.74
N SER A 93 -1.33 27.89 -8.20
CA SER A 93 -0.33 28.78 -8.81
C SER A 93 1.09 28.33 -8.52
N LEU A 94 2.02 28.66 -9.42
CA LEU A 94 3.44 28.57 -9.16
C LEU A 94 3.92 29.83 -8.42
N SER A 95 4.83 29.64 -7.48
CA SER A 95 5.50 30.71 -6.75
C SER A 95 6.95 30.87 -7.20
N LYS A 96 7.62 31.90 -6.73
CA LYS A 96 9.07 32.02 -6.88
C LYS A 96 9.78 30.90 -6.12
N PRO A 97 11.01 30.51 -6.54
CA PRO A 97 11.82 29.56 -5.80
C PRO A 97 11.94 29.94 -4.33
N ASP A 98 11.78 28.96 -3.46
CA ASP A 98 11.86 29.08 -2.01
C ASP A 98 12.70 27.93 -1.47
N LYS A 99 13.80 28.27 -0.78
CA LYS A 99 14.80 27.27 -0.33
C LYS A 99 14.25 26.29 0.71
N GLU A 100 13.34 26.74 1.56
CA GLU A 100 12.74 25.89 2.60
C GLU A 100 11.66 24.97 2.03
N LEU A 101 10.84 25.48 1.11
CA LEU A 101 9.84 24.65 0.41
C LEU A 101 10.49 23.64 -0.55
N GLY A 102 11.62 23.99 -1.14
CA GLY A 102 12.30 23.12 -2.09
C GLY A 102 11.41 22.75 -3.28
N GLU A 103 11.49 21.51 -3.72
CA GLU A 103 10.72 20.99 -4.87
C GLU A 103 9.34 20.45 -4.49
N GLU A 104 9.16 20.05 -3.23
CA GLU A 104 7.94 19.35 -2.79
C GLU A 104 7.08 20.16 -1.82
N GLY A 105 7.60 21.25 -1.26
CA GLY A 105 6.87 22.09 -0.31
C GLY A 105 5.91 23.05 -0.99
N TYR A 106 4.93 23.53 -0.23
CA TYR A 106 3.87 24.42 -0.68
C TYR A 106 3.39 25.33 0.44
N THR A 107 2.63 26.35 0.04
CA THR A 107 1.83 27.21 0.93
C THR A 107 0.35 27.00 0.60
N LEU A 108 -0.46 26.69 1.62
CA LEU A 108 -1.93 26.62 1.52
C LEU A 108 -2.52 27.78 2.32
N THR A 109 -3.26 28.68 1.68
CA THR A 109 -3.89 29.83 2.31
C THR A 109 -5.41 29.75 2.14
N VAL A 110 -6.14 29.84 3.24
CA VAL A 110 -7.61 29.87 3.26
C VAL A 110 -8.09 31.22 3.78
N ASN A 111 -8.75 31.99 2.93
CA ASN A 111 -9.32 33.31 3.23
C ASN A 111 -10.70 33.50 2.59
N ARG A 112 -10.81 34.34 1.56
CA ARG A 112 -12.01 34.49 0.71
C ARG A 112 -12.11 33.34 -0.29
N TYR A 113 -10.99 32.83 -0.74
CA TYR A 113 -10.81 31.67 -1.58
C TYR A 113 -9.71 30.79 -0.98
N THR A 114 -9.53 29.60 -1.51
CA THR A 114 -8.46 28.68 -1.13
C THR A 114 -7.33 28.78 -2.15
N GLY A 115 -6.13 29.18 -1.73
CA GLY A 115 -4.96 29.29 -2.59
C GLY A 115 -3.91 28.23 -2.23
N ILE A 116 -3.41 27.51 -3.23
CA ILE A 116 -2.25 26.62 -3.12
C ILE A 116 -1.18 27.16 -4.05
N ALA A 117 -0.01 27.47 -3.47
CA ALA A 117 1.14 27.99 -4.20
C ALA A 117 2.41 27.25 -3.84
N ALA A 118 3.24 26.91 -4.82
CA ALA A 118 4.50 26.21 -4.62
C ALA A 118 5.52 26.58 -5.70
N PRO A 119 6.85 26.39 -5.46
CA PRO A 119 7.87 26.59 -6.48
C PRO A 119 7.75 25.66 -7.70
N THR A 120 7.11 24.51 -7.54
CA THR A 120 6.98 23.45 -8.55
C THR A 120 5.55 22.93 -8.64
N GLY A 121 5.21 22.28 -9.76
CA GLY A 121 3.95 21.54 -9.91
C GLY A 121 3.78 20.44 -8.88
N GLN A 122 4.87 19.76 -8.48
CA GLN A 122 4.86 18.71 -7.46
C GLN A 122 4.44 19.26 -6.09
N GLY A 123 4.98 20.41 -5.68
CA GLY A 123 4.56 21.06 -4.43
C GLY A 123 3.09 21.48 -4.46
N VAL A 124 2.59 22.05 -5.59
CA VAL A 124 1.16 22.36 -5.74
C VAL A 124 0.33 21.09 -5.61
N PHE A 125 0.74 20.00 -6.24
CA PHE A 125 0.05 18.71 -6.15
C PHE A 125 -0.06 18.22 -4.70
N TRP A 126 1.02 18.26 -3.92
CA TRP A 126 0.98 17.88 -2.49
C TRP A 126 0.05 18.78 -1.66
N GLY A 127 -0.03 20.04 -1.98
CA GLY A 127 -0.98 20.97 -1.37
C GLY A 127 -2.44 20.56 -1.61
N THR A 128 -2.75 19.98 -2.78
CA THR A 128 -4.11 19.47 -3.06
C THR A 128 -4.45 18.25 -2.20
N ARG A 129 -3.48 17.37 -1.90
CA ARG A 129 -3.68 16.20 -1.00
C ARG A 129 -4.05 16.65 0.41
N THR A 130 -3.36 17.69 0.91
CA THR A 130 -3.70 18.31 2.19
C THR A 130 -5.10 18.95 2.17
N LEU A 131 -5.43 19.69 1.13
CA LEU A 131 -6.77 20.31 0.99
C LEU A 131 -7.88 19.25 1.07
N LEU A 132 -7.74 18.12 0.34
CA LEU A 132 -8.73 17.04 0.34
C LEU A 132 -8.91 16.42 1.72
N GLN A 133 -7.82 16.18 2.46
CA GLN A 133 -7.90 15.65 3.81
C GLN A 133 -8.56 16.63 4.80
N ILE A 134 -8.24 17.94 4.71
CA ILE A 134 -8.90 18.93 5.55
C ILE A 134 -10.40 18.96 5.25
N LEU A 135 -10.79 19.00 3.96
CA LEU A 135 -12.22 19.00 3.57
C LEU A 135 -12.95 17.75 4.09
N HIS A 136 -12.30 16.60 4.08
CA HIS A 136 -12.87 15.35 4.62
C HIS A 136 -13.05 15.44 6.14
N ASN A 137 -12.00 15.78 6.87
CA ASN A 137 -11.97 15.76 8.32
C ASN A 137 -12.85 16.87 8.94
N GLU A 138 -12.97 18.03 8.27
CA GLU A 138 -13.77 19.17 8.68
C GLU A 138 -15.12 19.26 7.94
N GLN A 139 -15.60 18.17 7.36
CA GLN A 139 -16.92 18.03 6.74
C GLN A 139 -17.23 19.16 5.70
N GLY A 140 -16.29 19.45 4.82
CA GLY A 140 -16.42 20.44 3.76
C GLY A 140 -16.12 21.88 4.18
N LYS A 141 -15.70 22.12 5.41
CA LYS A 141 -15.29 23.41 5.93
C LYS A 141 -13.77 23.50 6.04
N LEU A 142 -13.23 24.64 5.72
CA LEU A 142 -11.80 24.91 5.81
C LEU A 142 -11.54 25.95 6.89
N PRO A 143 -10.77 25.67 7.95
CA PRO A 143 -10.35 26.70 8.89
C PRO A 143 -9.50 27.75 8.16
N LYS A 144 -9.81 29.03 8.36
CA LYS A 144 -9.03 30.10 7.76
C LYS A 144 -7.65 30.18 8.39
N GLY A 145 -6.65 30.39 7.56
CA GLY A 145 -5.25 30.44 7.99
C GLY A 145 -4.30 30.20 6.84
N THR A 146 -3.05 30.00 7.19
CA THR A 146 -1.98 29.70 6.23
C THR A 146 -1.12 28.56 6.76
N ALA A 147 -1.00 27.50 5.98
CA ALA A 147 -0.03 26.44 6.16
C ALA A 147 1.19 26.72 5.30
N ARG A 148 2.38 26.42 5.83
CA ARG A 148 3.63 26.31 5.11
C ARG A 148 4.16 24.92 5.37
N ASP A 149 4.26 24.09 4.35
CA ASP A 149 4.43 22.64 4.51
C ASP A 149 5.43 22.07 3.51
N TYR A 150 6.27 21.14 3.96
CA TYR A 150 7.36 20.54 3.18
C TYR A 150 7.83 19.24 3.84
N PRO A 151 8.39 18.27 3.06
CA PRO A 151 8.89 17.02 3.61
C PRO A 151 10.22 17.20 4.34
N LEU A 152 10.39 16.45 5.44
CA LEU A 152 11.66 16.37 6.14
C LEU A 152 12.67 15.48 5.39
N PHE A 153 12.20 14.44 4.71
CA PHE A 153 13.02 13.52 3.93
C PHE A 153 12.58 13.45 2.48
N PRO A 154 13.53 13.46 1.52
CA PRO A 154 13.23 13.39 0.09
C PRO A 154 12.75 12.01 -0.38
N ASN A 155 13.03 10.94 0.37
CA ASN A 155 12.57 9.59 0.05
C ASN A 155 11.55 9.11 1.07
N ARG A 156 10.37 8.71 0.59
CA ARG A 156 9.25 8.20 1.37
C ARG A 156 8.64 7.03 0.59
N GLY A 157 9.17 5.80 0.87
CA GLY A 157 8.98 4.67 -0.03
C GLY A 157 8.14 3.52 0.55
N PHE A 158 7.59 2.76 -0.37
CA PHE A 158 6.98 1.46 -0.17
C PHE A 158 7.53 0.47 -1.20
N MET A 159 7.91 -0.74 -0.78
CA MET A 159 8.29 -1.84 -1.66
C MET A 159 7.28 -2.99 -1.54
N LEU A 160 6.89 -3.55 -2.69
CA LEU A 160 5.97 -4.68 -2.77
C LEU A 160 6.60 -5.81 -3.59
N ASP A 161 6.69 -6.99 -2.98
CA ASP A 161 7.02 -8.25 -3.65
C ASP A 161 5.80 -8.74 -4.45
N VAL A 162 5.81 -8.46 -5.75
CA VAL A 162 4.79 -8.95 -6.69
C VAL A 162 5.19 -10.27 -7.33
N ALA A 163 6.43 -10.73 -7.09
CA ALA A 163 6.96 -11.96 -7.67
C ALA A 163 6.39 -13.20 -6.98
N ARG A 164 6.56 -13.31 -5.68
CA ARG A 164 6.10 -14.49 -4.90
C ARG A 164 4.57 -14.56 -4.77
N LYS A 165 3.88 -13.43 -4.88
CA LYS A 165 2.44 -13.32 -5.05
C LYS A 165 2.14 -12.33 -6.17
N PHE A 166 1.29 -12.71 -7.11
CA PHE A 166 0.80 -11.81 -8.14
C PHE A 166 -0.19 -10.78 -7.56
N PHE A 167 -0.03 -9.52 -7.96
CA PHE A 167 -0.95 -8.42 -7.71
C PHE A 167 -1.46 -7.90 -9.04
N THR A 168 -2.76 -7.62 -9.12
CA THR A 168 -3.35 -7.09 -10.34
C THR A 168 -2.81 -5.69 -10.67
N MET A 169 -2.80 -5.33 -11.95
CA MET A 169 -2.41 -3.98 -12.37
C MET A 169 -3.33 -2.92 -11.76
N ASP A 170 -4.62 -3.24 -11.57
CA ASP A 170 -5.57 -2.35 -10.92
C ASP A 170 -5.21 -2.10 -9.45
N TYR A 171 -4.77 -3.13 -8.73
CA TYR A 171 -4.26 -2.96 -7.36
C TYR A 171 -3.04 -2.04 -7.32
N LEU A 172 -2.07 -2.22 -8.22
CA LEU A 172 -0.89 -1.35 -8.29
C LEU A 172 -1.26 0.10 -8.58
N LYS A 173 -2.20 0.34 -9.50
CA LYS A 173 -2.73 1.69 -9.80
C LYS A 173 -3.45 2.31 -8.60
N GLN A 174 -4.21 1.52 -7.86
CA GLN A 174 -4.84 1.98 -6.62
C GLN A 174 -3.78 2.36 -5.58
N TYR A 175 -2.69 1.57 -5.46
CA TYR A 175 -1.59 1.91 -4.56
C TYR A 175 -0.84 3.18 -4.94
N VAL A 176 -0.71 3.50 -6.23
CA VAL A 176 -0.20 4.82 -6.66
C VAL A 176 -1.05 5.95 -6.10
N LYS A 177 -2.39 5.85 -6.20
CA LYS A 177 -3.30 6.85 -5.63
C LYS A 177 -3.21 6.94 -4.10
N ILE A 178 -3.14 5.77 -3.42
CA ILE A 178 -3.03 5.71 -1.95
C ILE A 178 -1.74 6.36 -1.47
N LEU A 179 -0.59 5.96 -2.03
CA LEU A 179 0.72 6.55 -1.71
C LEU A 179 0.70 8.07 -1.92
N SER A 180 0.19 8.50 -3.06
CA SER A 180 0.02 9.90 -3.41
C SER A 180 -0.81 10.67 -2.38
N PHE A 181 -1.93 10.12 -1.93
CA PHE A 181 -2.83 10.79 -0.98
C PHE A 181 -2.17 11.06 0.37
N TYR A 182 -1.21 10.21 0.76
CA TYR A 182 -0.39 10.34 1.97
C TYR A 182 1.00 10.94 1.70
N LYS A 183 1.22 11.54 0.53
CA LYS A 183 2.49 12.19 0.14
C LYS A 183 3.72 11.27 0.21
N MET A 184 3.53 9.95 0.06
CA MET A 184 4.60 9.02 -0.24
C MET A 184 4.98 9.17 -1.71
N ASN A 185 6.27 9.10 -2.04
CA ASN A 185 6.75 9.46 -3.38
C ASN A 185 7.55 8.37 -4.10
N GLU A 186 7.63 7.17 -3.54
CA GLU A 186 8.28 6.03 -4.19
C GLU A 186 7.52 4.73 -3.98
N PHE A 187 7.38 3.96 -5.07
CA PHE A 187 6.82 2.62 -5.06
C PHE A 187 7.78 1.68 -5.79
N GLN A 188 8.53 0.88 -5.03
CA GLN A 188 9.44 -0.14 -5.57
C GLN A 188 8.66 -1.42 -5.80
N ILE A 189 8.79 -1.99 -7.00
CA ILE A 189 8.08 -3.20 -7.44
C ILE A 189 9.10 -4.30 -7.71
N HIS A 190 9.13 -5.30 -6.85
CA HIS A 190 10.03 -6.44 -6.90
C HIS A 190 9.49 -7.50 -7.87
N LEU A 191 10.08 -7.59 -9.08
CA LEU A 191 9.51 -8.26 -10.24
C LEU A 191 9.85 -9.75 -10.35
N ASN A 192 10.93 -10.23 -9.70
CA ASN A 192 11.31 -11.64 -9.71
C ASN A 192 11.76 -12.13 -8.36
N ASP A 193 11.32 -13.34 -8.03
CA ASP A 193 11.76 -14.07 -6.84
C ASP A 193 11.26 -15.52 -6.88
N ASN A 194 11.51 -16.26 -5.77
CA ASN A 194 11.13 -17.66 -5.59
C ASN A 194 10.72 -18.00 -4.17
N GLY A 195 10.01 -19.10 -4.06
CA GLY A 195 9.69 -19.72 -2.77
C GLY A 195 10.87 -20.49 -2.19
N PHE A 196 10.68 -21.01 -0.97
CA PHE A 196 11.66 -21.82 -0.29
C PHE A 196 11.50 -23.31 -0.68
N PRO A 197 12.53 -24.00 -1.19
CA PRO A 197 12.44 -25.35 -1.74
C PRO A 197 11.88 -26.38 -0.76
N GLN A 198 12.10 -26.22 0.56
CA GLN A 198 11.56 -27.13 1.56
C GLN A 198 10.02 -27.23 1.56
N PHE A 199 9.31 -26.22 1.10
CA PHE A 199 7.86 -26.27 0.94
C PHE A 199 7.41 -26.93 -0.38
N PHE A 200 8.38 -27.25 -1.24
CA PHE A 200 8.19 -27.89 -2.54
C PHE A 200 8.90 -29.24 -2.66
N GLY A 201 9.13 -29.90 -1.51
CA GLY A 201 9.78 -31.21 -1.44
C GLY A 201 11.29 -31.20 -1.63
N ASP A 202 11.96 -30.12 -1.27
CA ASP A 202 13.40 -29.87 -1.46
C ASP A 202 13.84 -29.99 -2.93
N ASP A 203 12.93 -29.73 -3.86
CA ASP A 203 13.18 -29.82 -5.30
C ASP A 203 13.11 -28.43 -5.94
N TRP A 204 14.26 -27.92 -6.37
CA TRP A 204 14.36 -26.63 -7.04
C TRP A 204 13.51 -26.55 -8.32
N ASN A 205 13.35 -27.66 -9.06
CA ASN A 205 12.55 -27.65 -10.30
C ASN A 205 11.03 -27.54 -10.00
N ARG A 206 10.61 -27.89 -8.79
CA ARG A 206 9.23 -27.79 -8.31
C ARG A 206 8.99 -26.53 -7.50
N THR A 207 10.06 -25.88 -7.05
CA THR A 207 9.96 -24.65 -6.25
C THR A 207 9.34 -23.55 -7.06
N TYR A 208 8.36 -22.89 -6.50
CA TYR A 208 7.71 -21.75 -7.14
C TYR A 208 8.72 -20.64 -7.43
N ALA A 209 8.65 -20.08 -8.64
CA ALA A 209 9.44 -18.91 -9.05
C ALA A 209 8.68 -18.11 -10.09
N ALA A 210 8.81 -16.81 -10.07
CA ALA A 210 8.15 -15.92 -11.01
C ALA A 210 9.03 -14.75 -11.44
N PHE A 211 8.89 -14.37 -12.69
CA PHE A 211 9.26 -13.07 -13.24
C PHE A 211 8.02 -12.45 -13.87
N ARG A 212 7.64 -11.25 -13.43
CA ARG A 212 6.33 -10.68 -13.69
C ARG A 212 6.21 -9.79 -14.92
N LEU A 213 7.32 -9.42 -15.54
CA LEU A 213 7.30 -8.54 -16.71
C LEU A 213 7.40 -9.34 -18.00
N GLU A 214 6.57 -9.01 -18.97
CA GLU A 214 6.59 -9.64 -20.30
C GLU A 214 7.91 -9.41 -21.01
N SER A 215 8.47 -10.49 -21.61
CA SER A 215 9.70 -10.44 -22.40
C SER A 215 9.47 -10.99 -23.80
N GLU A 216 9.88 -10.22 -24.79
CA GLU A 216 9.90 -10.63 -26.20
C GLU A 216 11.19 -11.38 -26.55
N ARG A 217 12.32 -11.00 -25.91
CA ARG A 217 13.61 -11.65 -26.14
C ARG A 217 13.68 -13.05 -25.53
N PHE A 218 12.89 -13.29 -24.48
CA PHE A 218 12.85 -14.56 -23.76
C PHE A 218 11.42 -15.10 -23.68
N PRO A 219 10.81 -15.55 -24.80
CA PRO A 219 9.45 -16.08 -24.81
C PRO A 219 9.29 -17.26 -23.86
N GLY A 220 8.34 -17.18 -22.94
CA GLY A 220 8.09 -18.21 -21.93
C GLY A 220 8.82 -18.01 -20.59
N LEU A 221 9.64 -16.95 -20.46
CA LEU A 221 10.23 -16.57 -19.18
C LEU A 221 9.19 -16.03 -18.18
N THR A 222 8.21 -15.29 -18.70
CA THR A 222 7.19 -14.63 -17.88
C THR A 222 6.30 -15.62 -17.16
N ALA A 223 5.96 -15.34 -15.91
CA ALA A 223 5.11 -16.18 -15.07
C ALA A 223 3.70 -16.36 -15.66
N LYS A 224 3.14 -17.59 -15.53
CA LYS A 224 1.86 -17.96 -16.14
C LYS A 224 0.65 -17.69 -15.24
N ASP A 225 0.87 -17.52 -13.96
CA ASP A 225 -0.16 -17.26 -12.95
C ASP A 225 -0.49 -15.77 -12.79
N GLY A 226 0.12 -14.93 -13.62
CA GLY A 226 -0.10 -13.49 -13.70
C GLY A 226 1.17 -12.74 -14.05
N SER A 227 1.04 -11.71 -14.88
CA SER A 227 2.15 -10.90 -15.35
C SER A 227 1.67 -9.54 -15.82
N TYR A 228 2.59 -8.65 -16.09
CA TYR A 228 2.35 -7.32 -16.64
C TYR A 228 2.90 -7.24 -18.05
N SER A 229 2.14 -6.70 -18.99
CA SER A 229 2.66 -6.33 -20.30
C SER A 229 3.63 -5.14 -20.16
N LYS A 230 4.52 -4.98 -21.12
CA LYS A 230 5.43 -3.82 -21.17
C LYS A 230 4.65 -2.50 -21.17
N GLN A 231 3.55 -2.45 -21.94
CA GLN A 231 2.73 -1.23 -22.03
C GLN A 231 2.03 -0.89 -20.71
N GLU A 232 1.42 -1.88 -20.04
CA GLU A 232 0.80 -1.66 -18.73
C GLU A 232 1.82 -1.13 -17.71
N PHE A 233 3.06 -1.64 -17.74
CA PHE A 233 4.10 -1.19 -16.83
C PHE A 233 4.61 0.23 -17.16
N ILE A 234 4.71 0.59 -18.45
CA ILE A 234 4.98 1.96 -18.89
C ILE A 234 3.88 2.91 -18.41
N ASP A 235 2.61 2.52 -18.59
CA ASP A 235 1.46 3.34 -18.21
C ASP A 235 1.36 3.51 -16.68
N LEU A 236 1.70 2.48 -15.91
CA LEU A 236 1.80 2.58 -14.45
C LEU A 236 2.86 3.61 -14.02
N GLN A 237 4.05 3.58 -14.65
CA GLN A 237 5.10 4.54 -14.35
C GLN A 237 4.70 5.98 -14.71
N ARG A 238 4.04 6.18 -15.86
CA ARG A 238 3.52 7.49 -16.27
C ARG A 238 2.46 7.99 -15.29
N MET A 239 1.48 7.14 -14.95
CA MET A 239 0.50 7.45 -13.91
C MET A 239 1.19 7.81 -12.59
N GLY A 240 2.22 7.06 -12.20
CA GLY A 240 3.00 7.35 -11.00
C GLY A 240 3.55 8.78 -11.01
N LEU A 241 4.15 9.22 -12.11
CA LEU A 241 4.69 10.58 -12.26
C LEU A 241 3.60 11.65 -12.17
N GLU A 242 2.41 11.41 -12.75
CA GLU A 242 1.27 12.33 -12.64
C GLU A 242 0.76 12.48 -11.18
N TYR A 243 0.84 11.41 -10.41
CA TYR A 243 0.46 11.35 -8.99
C TYR A 243 1.62 11.64 -8.03
N GLY A 244 2.78 12.03 -8.53
CA GLY A 244 3.96 12.34 -7.72
C GLY A 244 4.66 11.13 -7.10
N VAL A 245 4.39 9.93 -7.59
CA VAL A 245 4.96 8.67 -7.09
C VAL A 245 5.86 8.06 -8.15
N ARG A 246 7.16 7.96 -7.89
CA ARG A 246 8.11 7.29 -8.76
C ARG A 246 7.97 5.78 -8.62
N ILE A 247 7.74 5.09 -9.71
CA ILE A 247 7.77 3.62 -9.76
C ILE A 247 9.22 3.18 -9.96
N ILE A 248 9.72 2.36 -9.05
CA ILE A 248 11.08 1.81 -9.11
C ILE A 248 10.98 0.32 -9.43
N PRO A 249 11.16 -0.10 -10.70
CA PRO A 249 11.24 -1.52 -11.02
C PRO A 249 12.47 -2.14 -10.36
N GLU A 250 12.32 -3.38 -9.89
CA GLU A 250 13.42 -4.15 -9.35
C GLU A 250 13.54 -5.49 -10.08
N ILE A 251 14.74 -5.77 -10.61
CA ILE A 251 15.14 -7.08 -11.10
C ILE A 251 16.23 -7.58 -10.18
N ASP A 252 15.92 -8.58 -9.36
CA ASP A 252 16.84 -9.11 -8.36
C ASP A 252 17.77 -10.15 -8.97
N ILE A 253 19.06 -9.84 -8.98
CA ILE A 253 20.17 -10.61 -9.46
C ILE A 253 21.43 -10.33 -8.60
N PRO A 254 22.31 -11.30 -8.37
CA PRO A 254 22.40 -12.66 -8.92
C PRO A 254 21.74 -13.74 -8.07
N ALA A 255 21.18 -13.42 -6.90
CA ALA A 255 20.33 -14.32 -6.12
C ALA A 255 18.85 -14.06 -6.43
N HIS A 256 17.92 -14.79 -5.78
CA HIS A 256 16.48 -14.69 -6.05
C HIS A 256 16.11 -14.88 -7.54
N SER A 257 16.97 -15.61 -8.26
CA SER A 257 16.98 -15.71 -9.71
C SER A 257 16.45 -17.04 -10.24
N LEU A 258 15.68 -17.80 -9.44
CA LEU A 258 15.21 -19.14 -9.83
C LEU A 258 14.32 -19.10 -11.09
N ALA A 259 13.53 -18.07 -11.29
CA ALA A 259 12.75 -17.91 -12.51
C ALA A 259 13.63 -17.89 -13.77
N PHE A 260 14.77 -17.23 -13.69
CA PHE A 260 15.76 -17.20 -14.78
C PHE A 260 16.47 -18.55 -14.93
N ALA A 261 16.76 -19.24 -13.82
CA ALA A 261 17.34 -20.56 -13.84
C ALA A 261 16.37 -21.64 -14.35
N HIS A 262 15.09 -21.54 -14.10
CA HIS A 262 14.08 -22.43 -14.69
C HIS A 262 14.01 -22.24 -16.21
N TYR A 263 14.10 -21.01 -16.70
CA TYR A 263 14.11 -20.70 -18.13
C TYR A 263 15.41 -21.17 -18.81
N LYS A 264 16.54 -20.95 -18.16
CA LYS A 264 17.89 -21.25 -18.69
C LYS A 264 18.75 -21.97 -17.65
N PRO A 265 18.56 -23.30 -17.45
CA PRO A 265 19.20 -24.04 -16.37
C PRO A 265 20.72 -24.02 -16.34
N GLU A 266 21.36 -23.73 -17.48
CA GLU A 266 22.82 -23.63 -17.59
C GLU A 266 23.41 -22.42 -16.87
N ILE A 267 22.63 -21.36 -16.58
CA ILE A 267 23.12 -20.19 -15.83
C ILE A 267 22.99 -20.35 -14.32
N ALA A 268 22.30 -21.37 -13.85
CA ALA A 268 22.13 -21.65 -12.42
C ALA A 268 23.44 -22.07 -11.76
N SER A 269 23.64 -21.66 -10.52
CA SER A 269 24.70 -22.14 -9.66
C SER A 269 24.33 -23.55 -9.14
N ARG A 270 25.15 -24.54 -9.48
CA ARG A 270 25.02 -25.91 -8.91
C ARG A 270 25.59 -26.00 -7.50
N LYS A 271 26.37 -25.00 -7.08
CA LYS A 271 27.11 -25.02 -5.81
C LYS A 271 26.33 -24.38 -4.67
N TYR A 272 25.50 -23.38 -4.94
CA TYR A 272 24.85 -22.55 -3.90
C TYR A 272 23.33 -22.58 -3.96
N GLY A 273 22.73 -23.29 -4.91
CA GLY A 273 21.30 -23.36 -5.15
C GLY A 273 20.93 -22.81 -6.52
N MET A 274 19.87 -23.33 -7.12
CA MET A 274 19.43 -22.91 -8.45
C MET A 274 18.86 -21.46 -8.44
N ASP A 275 18.52 -20.94 -7.31
CA ASP A 275 18.09 -19.55 -7.10
C ASP A 275 19.23 -18.53 -7.17
N HIS A 276 20.47 -19.01 -7.32
CA HIS A 276 21.66 -18.19 -7.52
C HIS A 276 22.19 -18.37 -8.95
N LEU A 277 22.56 -17.29 -9.64
CA LEU A 277 23.24 -17.34 -10.93
C LEU A 277 24.72 -17.74 -10.74
N ASP A 278 25.25 -18.53 -11.66
CA ASP A 278 26.69 -18.89 -11.70
C ASP A 278 27.52 -17.73 -12.26
N LEU A 279 28.26 -17.05 -11.40
CA LEU A 279 29.00 -15.82 -11.73
C LEU A 279 30.29 -16.08 -12.55
N TYR A 280 30.64 -17.33 -12.80
CA TYR A 280 31.81 -17.69 -13.62
C TYR A 280 31.44 -18.03 -15.06
N LYS A 281 30.14 -18.15 -15.38
CA LYS A 281 29.66 -18.50 -16.71
C LYS A 281 29.45 -17.28 -17.60
N LYS A 282 29.98 -17.31 -18.77
CA LYS A 282 29.75 -16.29 -19.79
C LYS A 282 28.26 -16.14 -20.14
N GLU A 283 27.57 -17.26 -20.18
CA GLU A 283 26.13 -17.36 -20.49
C GLU A 283 25.28 -16.57 -19.48
N THR A 284 25.69 -16.50 -18.22
CA THR A 284 25.05 -15.67 -17.17
C THR A 284 25.09 -14.19 -17.57
N TYR A 285 26.25 -13.68 -17.92
CA TYR A 285 26.41 -12.27 -18.33
C TYR A 285 25.67 -11.97 -19.63
N GLN A 286 25.71 -12.88 -20.60
CA GLN A 286 24.97 -12.72 -21.87
C GLN A 286 23.46 -12.65 -21.63
N PHE A 287 22.95 -13.50 -20.75
CA PHE A 287 21.54 -13.49 -20.39
C PHE A 287 21.13 -12.19 -19.68
N VAL A 288 21.85 -11.80 -18.63
CA VAL A 288 21.55 -10.60 -17.85
C VAL A 288 21.71 -9.32 -18.69
N ASP A 289 22.78 -9.22 -19.50
CA ASP A 289 22.99 -8.11 -20.43
C ASP A 289 21.78 -7.96 -21.38
N SER A 290 21.32 -9.08 -21.96
CA SER A 290 20.21 -9.08 -22.91
C SER A 290 18.87 -8.78 -22.23
N LEU A 291 18.66 -9.29 -21.00
CA LEU A 291 17.44 -9.03 -20.22
C LEU A 291 17.32 -7.55 -19.85
N LEU A 292 18.38 -6.97 -19.32
CA LEU A 292 18.37 -5.56 -18.91
C LEU A 292 18.28 -4.63 -20.14
N ASP A 293 19.01 -4.95 -21.23
CA ASP A 293 18.94 -4.17 -22.45
C ASP A 293 17.54 -4.15 -23.06
N GLU A 294 16.76 -5.22 -22.94
CA GLU A 294 15.38 -5.27 -23.43
C GLU A 294 14.48 -4.18 -22.83
N TYR A 295 14.68 -3.86 -21.55
CA TYR A 295 13.85 -2.88 -20.85
C TYR A 295 14.45 -1.49 -20.77
N LEU A 296 15.76 -1.36 -20.99
CA LEU A 296 16.48 -0.09 -20.85
C LEU A 296 16.76 0.60 -22.20
N SER A 297 16.80 -0.14 -23.32
CA SER A 297 17.19 0.38 -24.62
C SER A 297 16.02 0.93 -25.44
N GLY A 298 16.35 1.66 -26.51
CA GLY A 298 15.39 2.24 -27.46
C GLY A 298 14.93 3.64 -27.09
N ASP A 299 14.18 4.26 -28.01
CA ASP A 299 13.68 5.63 -27.87
C ASP A 299 12.58 5.75 -26.79
N ASN A 300 11.85 4.66 -26.53
CA ASN A 300 10.82 4.55 -25.50
C ASN A 300 11.09 3.32 -24.62
N PRO A 301 12.07 3.38 -23.72
CA PRO A 301 12.40 2.25 -22.86
C PRO A 301 11.25 1.89 -21.92
N VAL A 302 11.14 0.61 -21.57
CA VAL A 302 10.11 0.15 -20.64
C VAL A 302 10.34 0.75 -19.24
N PHE A 303 11.60 0.82 -18.80
CA PHE A 303 11.93 1.48 -17.53
C PHE A 303 12.29 2.94 -17.80
N ILE A 304 11.40 3.85 -17.38
CA ILE A 304 11.56 5.29 -17.61
C ILE A 304 12.35 6.01 -16.52
N GLY A 305 12.36 5.51 -15.31
CA GLY A 305 13.05 6.09 -14.15
C GLY A 305 14.26 5.29 -13.68
N ASP A 306 14.52 5.36 -12.38
CA ASP A 306 15.55 4.59 -11.69
C ASP A 306 15.29 3.08 -11.81
N LEU A 307 16.34 2.27 -11.72
CA LEU A 307 16.27 0.81 -11.68
C LEU A 307 16.97 0.27 -10.44
N HIS A 308 16.31 -0.65 -9.74
CA HIS A 308 16.91 -1.44 -8.68
C HIS A 308 17.33 -2.81 -9.21
N ILE A 309 18.61 -3.17 -9.05
CA ILE A 309 19.17 -4.42 -9.59
C ILE A 309 19.31 -5.54 -8.57
N GLY A 310 18.77 -5.33 -7.38
CA GLY A 310 18.66 -6.35 -6.35
C GLY A 310 19.93 -6.61 -5.55
N PRO A 311 21.11 -6.78 -6.07
CA PRO A 311 22.15 -7.65 -5.53
C PRO A 311 22.27 -7.60 -4.01
N ALA A 312 21.97 -8.71 -3.36
CA ALA A 312 22.04 -8.87 -1.92
C ALA A 312 22.64 -10.22 -1.54
N GLU A 313 21.83 -11.22 -1.35
CA GLU A 313 22.17 -12.47 -0.68
C GLU A 313 22.99 -13.43 -1.55
N TYR A 314 24.31 -13.40 -1.39
CA TYR A 314 25.19 -14.35 -2.08
C TYR A 314 26.20 -15.01 -1.11
N ASN A 315 26.88 -16.07 -1.55
CA ASN A 315 27.82 -16.82 -0.71
C ASN A 315 29.13 -16.05 -0.48
N LYS A 316 29.57 -15.93 0.77
CA LYS A 316 30.81 -15.24 1.16
C LYS A 316 32.08 -15.73 0.44
N LYS A 317 32.12 -17.00 0.06
CA LYS A 317 33.27 -17.58 -0.67
C LYS A 317 33.44 -16.99 -2.05
N GLU A 318 32.41 -16.37 -2.60
CA GLU A 318 32.38 -15.75 -3.93
C GLU A 318 32.38 -14.22 -3.87
N ALA A 319 32.79 -13.64 -2.75
CA ALA A 319 32.71 -12.20 -2.51
C ALA A 319 33.37 -11.35 -3.63
N GLU A 320 34.54 -11.73 -4.12
CA GLU A 320 35.23 -10.97 -5.18
C GLU A 320 34.45 -11.04 -6.51
N GLN A 321 33.93 -12.22 -6.87
CA GLN A 321 33.15 -12.37 -8.11
C GLN A 321 31.79 -11.69 -8.02
N TYR A 322 31.15 -11.73 -6.85
CA TYR A 322 29.92 -10.98 -6.57
C TYR A 322 30.18 -9.46 -6.70
N ARG A 323 31.27 -8.95 -6.13
CA ARG A 323 31.63 -7.52 -6.24
C ARG A 323 31.86 -7.11 -7.68
N TYR A 324 32.57 -7.95 -8.47
CA TYR A 324 32.74 -7.74 -9.91
C TYR A 324 31.41 -7.70 -10.65
N PHE A 325 30.51 -8.64 -10.37
CA PHE A 325 29.17 -8.69 -10.96
C PHE A 325 28.37 -7.43 -10.62
N THR A 326 28.33 -7.06 -9.35
CA THR A 326 27.62 -5.88 -8.87
C THR A 326 28.14 -4.60 -9.53
N ASP A 327 29.46 -4.37 -9.51
CA ASP A 327 30.08 -3.20 -10.15
C ASP A 327 29.76 -3.12 -11.65
N ARG A 328 29.82 -4.26 -12.34
CA ARG A 328 29.49 -4.35 -13.77
C ARG A 328 28.06 -3.87 -14.02
N TYR A 329 27.07 -4.35 -13.26
CA TYR A 329 25.67 -4.04 -13.54
C TYR A 329 25.24 -2.68 -13.02
N LEU A 330 25.85 -2.14 -11.98
CA LEU A 330 25.72 -0.73 -11.63
C LEU A 330 26.14 0.19 -12.79
N LYS A 331 27.30 -0.09 -13.38
CA LYS A 331 27.80 0.64 -14.54
C LYS A 331 27.01 0.37 -15.84
N PHE A 332 26.46 -0.82 -15.98
CA PHE A 332 25.63 -1.19 -17.13
C PHE A 332 24.35 -0.33 -17.16
N VAL A 333 23.63 -0.23 -16.05
CA VAL A 333 22.40 0.57 -15.96
C VAL A 333 22.69 2.06 -16.17
N GLU A 334 23.79 2.57 -15.60
CA GLU A 334 24.19 3.97 -15.78
C GLU A 334 24.42 4.36 -17.24
N LYS A 335 24.90 3.44 -18.11
CA LYS A 335 25.08 3.69 -19.55
C LYS A 335 23.80 4.09 -20.27
N TYR A 336 22.64 3.71 -19.72
CA TYR A 336 21.32 4.10 -20.23
C TYR A 336 20.81 5.41 -19.59
N GLY A 337 21.66 6.13 -18.84
CA GLY A 337 21.30 7.39 -18.20
C GLY A 337 20.34 7.22 -17.01
N LYS A 338 20.28 6.03 -16.40
CA LYS A 338 19.43 5.74 -15.23
C LYS A 338 20.23 5.81 -13.95
N ASN A 339 19.62 6.34 -12.88
CA ASN A 339 20.14 6.12 -11.54
C ASN A 339 19.93 4.67 -11.14
N VAL A 340 20.88 4.12 -10.43
CA VAL A 340 20.82 2.72 -10.04
C VAL A 340 20.73 2.57 -8.54
N ARG A 341 19.95 1.58 -8.14
CA ARG A 341 19.73 1.22 -6.74
C ARG A 341 20.07 -0.24 -6.49
N MET A 342 20.38 -0.57 -5.24
CA MET A 342 20.66 -1.94 -4.83
C MET A 342 20.29 -2.18 -3.37
N TRP A 343 20.06 -3.44 -3.01
CA TRP A 343 20.12 -3.87 -1.62
C TRP A 343 21.57 -3.85 -1.13
N GLY A 344 21.77 -3.47 0.11
CA GLY A 344 23.11 -3.49 0.68
C GLY A 344 23.59 -4.90 0.98
N GLY A 345 24.78 -5.26 0.49
CA GLY A 345 25.38 -6.60 0.66
C GLY A 345 26.89 -6.59 0.93
N LEU A 346 27.55 -5.45 0.78
CA LEU A 346 29.02 -5.39 0.75
C LEU A 346 29.70 -5.63 2.10
N LYS A 347 29.02 -5.44 3.23
CA LYS A 347 29.53 -5.81 4.55
C LYS A 347 29.58 -7.33 4.72
N TRP A 348 28.56 -8.03 4.24
CA TRP A 348 28.51 -9.49 4.26
C TRP A 348 29.48 -10.12 3.27
N LEU A 349 29.72 -9.46 2.14
CA LEU A 349 30.58 -9.89 1.02
C LEU A 349 31.83 -8.98 0.92
N PRO A 350 32.72 -9.02 1.95
CA PRO A 350 33.91 -8.20 1.95
C PRO A 350 34.90 -8.66 0.87
N GLY A 351 35.58 -7.70 0.22
CA GLY A 351 36.53 -8.01 -0.84
C GLY A 351 37.34 -6.81 -1.25
N LYS A 352 38.31 -7.02 -2.17
CA LYS A 352 39.20 -5.98 -2.71
C LYS A 352 38.70 -5.39 -4.03
N THR A 353 37.87 -6.14 -4.76
CA THR A 353 37.28 -5.66 -6.03
C THR A 353 36.45 -4.42 -5.73
N PRO A 354 36.77 -3.26 -6.34
CA PRO A 354 36.02 -2.03 -6.12
C PRO A 354 34.60 -2.16 -6.68
N VAL A 355 33.64 -1.55 -6.01
CA VAL A 355 32.24 -1.44 -6.46
C VAL A 355 31.89 0.04 -6.57
N LYS A 356 31.32 0.45 -7.70
CA LYS A 356 30.86 1.82 -7.94
C LYS A 356 29.94 2.28 -6.80
N ALA A 357 30.23 3.47 -6.25
CA ALA A 357 29.41 4.08 -5.20
C ALA A 357 28.76 5.40 -5.66
N GLU A 358 29.47 6.21 -6.45
CA GLU A 358 28.93 7.49 -6.92
C GLU A 358 27.64 7.30 -7.73
N GLY A 359 26.61 8.04 -7.37
CA GLY A 359 25.28 7.96 -8.01
C GLY A 359 24.46 6.74 -7.62
N VAL A 360 24.96 5.88 -6.73
CA VAL A 360 24.24 4.67 -6.28
C VAL A 360 23.51 4.90 -4.98
N THR A 361 22.24 4.48 -4.93
CA THR A 361 21.44 4.46 -3.71
C THR A 361 21.29 3.03 -3.18
N VAL A 362 21.53 2.85 -1.89
CA VAL A 362 21.49 1.56 -1.20
C VAL A 362 20.31 1.51 -0.24
N ASN A 363 19.47 0.48 -0.38
CA ASN A 363 18.50 0.12 0.64
C ASN A 363 19.22 -0.59 1.78
N ALA A 364 19.34 0.10 2.94
CA ALA A 364 19.97 -0.43 4.14
C ALA A 364 18.97 -1.29 4.91
N TRP A 365 18.97 -2.61 4.64
CA TRP A 365 17.92 -3.52 5.09
C TRP A 365 18.31 -4.36 6.32
N SER A 366 19.57 -4.77 6.47
CA SER A 366 19.99 -5.63 7.57
C SER A 366 21.35 -5.24 8.11
N TYR A 367 21.50 -5.31 9.45
CA TYR A 367 22.76 -5.01 10.15
C TYR A 367 23.94 -5.85 9.68
N ASP A 368 23.72 -7.13 9.40
CA ASP A 368 24.80 -8.03 9.03
C ASP A 368 25.27 -7.83 7.58
N TRP A 369 24.40 -7.27 6.74
CA TRP A 369 24.64 -7.07 5.30
C TRP A 369 25.15 -5.66 4.97
N VAL A 370 24.77 -4.65 5.74
CA VAL A 370 25.09 -3.24 5.49
C VAL A 370 25.76 -2.63 6.69
N ASP A 371 26.88 -1.94 6.48
CA ASP A 371 27.40 -0.97 7.44
C ASP A 371 27.05 0.44 6.93
N PRO A 372 26.11 1.14 7.56
CA PRO A 372 25.69 2.45 7.06
C PRO A 372 26.77 3.52 7.14
N VAL A 373 27.69 3.45 8.12
CA VAL A 373 28.78 4.40 8.25
C VAL A 373 29.79 4.23 7.13
N VAL A 374 30.22 2.99 6.90
CA VAL A 374 31.14 2.65 5.80
C VAL A 374 30.50 2.97 4.45
N SER A 375 29.26 2.62 4.23
CA SER A 375 28.55 2.89 2.98
C SER A 375 28.50 4.39 2.67
N LEU A 376 28.21 5.25 3.66
CA LEU A 376 28.23 6.70 3.48
C LEU A 376 29.65 7.24 3.21
N GLN A 377 30.68 6.69 3.86
CA GLN A 377 32.08 7.05 3.60
C GLN A 377 32.55 6.66 2.21
N ASP A 378 32.07 5.53 1.68
CA ASP A 378 32.32 5.08 0.33
C ASP A 378 31.59 5.91 -0.74
N GLY A 379 30.65 6.78 -0.34
CA GLY A 379 29.91 7.70 -1.22
C GLY A 379 28.53 7.22 -1.65
N TYR A 380 28.02 6.12 -1.10
CA TYR A 380 26.62 5.69 -1.32
C TYR A 380 25.64 6.63 -0.61
N LYS A 381 24.43 6.72 -1.18
CA LYS A 381 23.28 7.29 -0.48
C LYS A 381 22.44 6.14 0.11
N LEU A 382 21.78 6.38 1.24
CA LEU A 382 21.06 5.34 1.97
C LEU A 382 19.56 5.65 2.06
N ILE A 383 18.77 4.61 1.84
CA ILE A 383 17.36 4.54 2.23
C ILE A 383 17.25 3.51 3.36
N ASN A 384 16.75 3.92 4.51
CA ASN A 384 16.54 2.99 5.62
C ASN A 384 15.35 2.06 5.30
N THR A 385 15.64 0.78 5.16
CA THR A 385 14.66 -0.29 4.91
C THR A 385 14.88 -1.44 5.91
N CYS A 386 15.25 -1.09 7.14
CA CYS A 386 15.71 -2.07 8.14
C CYS A 386 14.66 -3.14 8.43
N ASP A 387 15.03 -4.41 8.21
CA ASP A 387 14.20 -5.60 8.38
C ASP A 387 13.54 -5.70 9.76
N THR A 388 14.27 -5.30 10.79
CA THR A 388 13.79 -5.35 12.18
C THR A 388 12.56 -4.47 12.43
N TYR A 389 12.43 -3.35 11.70
CA TYR A 389 11.41 -2.34 11.96
C TYR A 389 10.43 -2.13 10.80
N LEU A 390 10.88 -2.36 9.56
CA LEU A 390 10.19 -1.94 8.36
C LEU A 390 9.79 -3.09 7.42
N TYR A 391 10.02 -4.36 7.81
CA TYR A 391 9.58 -5.52 7.04
C TYR A 391 8.26 -6.07 7.55
N ILE A 392 7.35 -6.27 6.62
CA ILE A 392 6.11 -7.02 6.78
C ILE A 392 6.25 -8.29 5.95
N VAL A 393 6.14 -9.47 6.60
CA VAL A 393 6.17 -10.76 5.90
C VAL A 393 4.96 -11.56 6.37
N PRO A 394 3.85 -11.49 5.64
CA PRO A 394 2.59 -12.05 6.07
C PRO A 394 2.67 -13.54 6.39
N ALA A 395 2.21 -13.94 7.58
CA ALA A 395 2.16 -15.32 8.08
C ALA A 395 3.52 -16.04 8.11
N ALA A 396 4.64 -15.35 8.10
CA ALA A 396 5.97 -15.95 8.09
C ALA A 396 6.44 -16.45 9.46
N GLY A 397 6.03 -15.76 10.53
CA GLY A 397 6.39 -16.10 11.92
C GLY A 397 7.79 -15.63 12.37
N TYR A 398 8.73 -15.40 11.44
CA TYR A 398 10.07 -14.87 11.74
C TYR A 398 10.19 -13.36 11.55
N TYR A 399 9.31 -12.75 10.76
CA TYR A 399 9.11 -11.31 10.67
C TYR A 399 7.70 -10.93 11.14
N ARG A 400 7.41 -9.66 11.17
CA ARG A 400 6.13 -9.14 11.64
C ARG A 400 5.03 -9.26 10.58
N ASP A 401 3.81 -9.57 11.02
CA ASP A 401 2.60 -9.41 10.21
C ASP A 401 2.19 -7.93 10.09
N PHE A 402 2.39 -7.18 11.17
CA PHE A 402 2.16 -5.74 11.23
C PHE A 402 3.38 -5.05 11.85
N LEU A 403 3.72 -3.87 11.37
CA LEU A 403 4.76 -3.07 11.99
C LEU A 403 4.32 -2.62 13.40
N ASP A 404 5.29 -2.28 14.24
CA ASP A 404 5.03 -1.65 15.53
C ASP A 404 4.78 -0.15 15.30
N HIS A 405 3.52 0.18 14.92
CA HIS A 405 3.13 1.52 14.51
C HIS A 405 3.36 2.55 15.62
N GLN A 406 3.09 2.17 16.89
CA GLN A 406 3.31 3.05 18.03
C GLN A 406 4.79 3.35 18.21
N TRP A 407 5.63 2.33 18.22
CA TRP A 407 7.08 2.52 18.36
C TRP A 407 7.66 3.36 17.19
N ILE A 408 7.19 3.10 15.95
CA ILE A 408 7.60 3.90 14.78
C ILE A 408 7.19 5.35 14.96
N TYR A 409 5.94 5.61 15.34
CA TYR A 409 5.43 6.97 15.54
C TYR A 409 6.21 7.71 16.62
N GLU A 410 6.46 7.09 17.78
CA GLU A 410 7.06 7.74 18.94
C GLU A 410 8.59 7.79 18.88
N LYS A 411 9.25 6.78 18.32
CA LYS A 411 10.69 6.57 18.51
C LYS A 411 11.50 6.51 17.22
N TRP A 412 10.94 5.91 16.15
CA TRP A 412 11.73 5.66 14.94
C TRP A 412 12.00 6.95 14.16
N SER A 413 13.17 6.98 13.55
CA SER A 413 13.54 7.94 12.50
C SER A 413 14.44 7.24 11.49
N PRO A 414 14.60 7.77 10.25
CA PRO A 414 15.49 7.19 9.26
C PRO A 414 16.97 7.06 9.70
N TRP A 415 17.39 7.77 10.71
CA TRP A 415 18.74 7.64 11.27
C TRP A 415 18.91 6.44 12.20
N ILE A 416 17.82 5.81 12.68
CA ILE A 416 17.86 4.54 13.44
C ILE A 416 17.97 3.40 12.44
N MET A 417 19.21 3.09 12.02
CA MET A 417 19.49 2.13 10.95
C MET A 417 19.18 0.68 11.33
N ASN A 418 19.35 0.34 12.60
CA ASN A 418 19.03 -0.96 13.17
C ASN A 418 19.12 -0.91 14.71
N ARG A 419 18.96 -2.06 15.39
CA ARG A 419 19.03 -2.13 16.87
C ARG A 419 20.39 -1.74 17.46
N LYS A 420 21.46 -1.71 16.68
CA LYS A 420 22.85 -1.50 17.14
C LYS A 420 23.45 -0.20 16.65
N GLN A 421 22.86 0.40 15.60
CA GLN A 421 23.43 1.58 14.96
C GLN A 421 22.38 2.66 14.77
N THR A 422 22.64 3.81 15.34
CA THR A 422 21.90 5.05 15.10
C THR A 422 22.90 6.09 14.62
N LEU A 423 22.64 6.67 13.48
CA LEU A 423 23.42 7.78 12.93
C LEU A 423 23.01 9.09 13.60
N PRO A 424 23.88 10.08 13.68
CA PRO A 424 23.50 11.43 14.10
C PRO A 424 22.36 11.97 13.25
N GLU A 425 21.45 12.70 13.88
CA GLU A 425 20.39 13.40 13.16
C GLU A 425 20.98 14.39 12.15
N GLY A 426 20.39 14.47 10.96
CA GLY A 426 20.91 15.29 9.87
C GLY A 426 22.11 14.70 9.12
N THR A 427 22.52 13.46 9.39
CA THR A 427 23.63 12.82 8.66
C THR A 427 23.39 12.90 7.15
N PRO A 428 24.31 13.55 6.38
CA PRO A 428 24.18 13.66 4.93
C PRO A 428 24.20 12.30 4.25
N GLY A 429 23.42 12.17 3.16
CA GLY A 429 23.33 10.93 2.40
C GLY A 429 22.25 9.95 2.88
N VAL A 430 21.64 10.16 4.05
CA VAL A 430 20.43 9.44 4.47
C VAL A 430 19.22 10.12 3.81
N LEU A 431 18.60 9.46 2.84
CA LEU A 431 17.53 10.04 2.01
C LEU A 431 16.16 9.93 2.66
N GLY A 432 15.97 9.00 3.60
CA GLY A 432 14.68 8.73 4.21
C GLY A 432 14.47 7.25 4.50
N GLY A 433 13.24 6.76 4.32
CA GLY A 433 12.90 5.38 4.62
C GLY A 433 11.91 4.76 3.65
N MET A 434 11.91 3.43 3.65
CA MET A 434 11.01 2.60 2.85
C MET A 434 10.62 1.38 3.69
N PHE A 435 9.32 1.09 3.80
CA PHE A 435 8.90 -0.20 4.33
C PHE A 435 8.69 -1.20 3.20
N ALA A 436 8.85 -2.48 3.50
CA ALA A 436 8.78 -3.54 2.51
C ALA A 436 7.77 -4.62 2.90
N VAL A 437 7.02 -5.10 1.92
CA VAL A 437 6.17 -6.28 2.05
C VAL A 437 6.73 -7.39 1.19
N TRP A 438 7.14 -8.48 1.84
CA TRP A 438 7.64 -9.70 1.22
C TRP A 438 6.61 -10.82 1.32
N ASN A 439 6.44 -11.58 0.24
CA ASN A 439 5.48 -12.68 0.18
C ASN A 439 6.17 -14.05 0.22
N ASP A 440 7.09 -14.24 1.16
CA ASP A 440 7.96 -15.42 1.29
C ASP A 440 7.22 -16.76 1.32
N LYS A 441 6.00 -16.77 1.86
CA LYS A 441 5.17 -17.97 1.96
C LYS A 441 4.31 -18.14 0.71
N CYS A 442 4.95 -18.45 -0.42
CA CYS A 442 4.27 -18.62 -1.70
C CYS A 442 3.10 -19.61 -1.62
N GLY A 443 1.95 -19.22 -2.18
CA GLY A 443 0.78 -20.09 -2.26
C GLY A 443 0.06 -20.33 -0.93
N ASN A 444 0.25 -19.49 0.08
CA ASN A 444 -0.43 -19.62 1.37
C ASN A 444 -1.86 -19.03 1.39
N GLY A 445 -2.39 -18.60 0.25
CA GLY A 445 -3.74 -18.07 0.12
C GLY A 445 -3.91 -16.63 0.63
N ILE A 446 -2.84 -15.86 0.84
CA ILE A 446 -2.96 -14.45 1.20
C ILE A 446 -3.52 -13.63 0.02
N SER A 447 -4.51 -12.77 0.27
CA SER A 447 -5.13 -11.93 -0.75
C SER A 447 -4.47 -10.56 -0.88
N GLU A 448 -4.81 -9.80 -1.93
CA GLU A 448 -4.42 -8.39 -2.07
C GLU A 448 -4.92 -7.56 -0.89
N GLN A 449 -6.15 -7.81 -0.43
CA GLN A 449 -6.74 -7.11 0.71
C GLN A 449 -6.07 -7.49 2.04
N ASP A 450 -5.64 -8.74 2.22
CA ASP A 450 -4.86 -9.17 3.39
C ASP A 450 -3.52 -8.44 3.45
N VAL A 451 -2.87 -8.20 2.31
CA VAL A 451 -1.63 -7.41 2.21
C VAL A 451 -1.93 -5.94 2.48
N HIS A 452 -3.01 -5.40 1.88
CA HIS A 452 -3.41 -4.02 2.10
C HIS A 452 -3.71 -3.71 3.57
N LEU A 453 -4.43 -4.59 4.27
CA LEU A 453 -4.71 -4.45 5.70
C LEU A 453 -3.42 -4.29 6.54
N ARG A 454 -2.32 -4.91 6.12
CA ARG A 454 -1.02 -4.86 6.80
C ARG A 454 -0.19 -3.64 6.42
N SER A 455 -0.21 -3.29 5.14
CA SER A 455 0.63 -2.23 4.58
C SER A 455 0.05 -0.83 4.75
N PHE A 456 -1.28 -0.68 4.73
CA PHE A 456 -1.91 0.64 4.80
C PHE A 456 -1.64 1.39 6.12
N PRO A 457 -1.79 0.79 7.32
CA PRO A 457 -1.41 1.46 8.56
C PRO A 457 0.09 1.77 8.67
N ALA A 458 0.94 0.89 8.13
CA ALA A 458 2.38 1.11 8.05
C ALA A 458 2.72 2.34 7.21
N MET A 459 2.05 2.49 6.06
CA MET A 459 2.22 3.65 5.18
C MET A 459 1.81 4.95 5.87
N GLN A 460 0.67 4.98 6.57
CA GLN A 460 0.22 6.19 7.27
C GLN A 460 1.23 6.66 8.32
N VAL A 461 1.78 5.74 9.11
CA VAL A 461 2.76 6.12 10.14
C VAL A 461 4.11 6.52 9.53
N LEU A 462 4.55 5.87 8.44
CA LEU A 462 5.78 6.27 7.77
C LEU A 462 5.62 7.61 7.04
N ALA A 463 4.47 7.86 6.42
CA ALA A 463 4.17 9.15 5.82
C ALA A 463 4.33 10.29 6.84
N GLU A 464 3.75 10.14 8.04
CA GLU A 464 3.92 11.09 9.14
C GLU A 464 5.41 11.29 9.50
N LYS A 465 6.13 10.19 9.73
CA LYS A 465 7.54 10.24 10.15
C LYS A 465 8.48 10.82 9.10
N LEU A 466 8.24 10.54 7.85
CA LEU A 466 9.13 10.94 6.75
C LEU A 466 8.81 12.36 6.25
N TRP A 467 7.56 12.81 6.41
CA TRP A 467 7.15 14.18 6.05
C TRP A 467 7.33 15.14 7.21
N LYS A 468 6.69 14.86 8.35
CA LYS A 468 6.64 15.72 9.54
C LYS A 468 7.81 15.53 10.49
N GLY A 469 8.28 14.29 10.64
CA GLY A 469 9.24 13.91 11.69
C GLY A 469 8.56 13.63 13.03
N GLU A 470 9.16 14.09 14.11
CA GLU A 470 8.57 13.98 15.45
C GLU A 470 7.43 14.98 15.63
N ASN A 471 6.28 14.50 16.05
CA ASN A 471 5.11 15.34 16.35
C ASN A 471 4.78 15.30 17.85
N LYS A 472 5.38 16.19 18.63
CA LYS A 472 5.23 16.26 20.10
C LYS A 472 3.83 16.73 20.56
N ASN A 473 3.05 17.30 19.66
CA ASN A 473 1.75 17.90 19.99
C ASN A 473 0.58 16.91 19.84
N VAL A 474 0.81 15.74 19.25
CA VAL A 474 -0.22 14.72 19.00
C VAL A 474 0.25 13.40 19.58
N THR A 475 -0.56 12.78 20.45
CA THR A 475 -0.25 11.45 20.99
C THR A 475 -0.50 10.37 19.92
N TYR A 476 0.11 9.19 20.11
CA TYR A 476 -0.14 8.07 19.19
C TYR A 476 -1.60 7.68 19.13
N GLU A 477 -2.32 7.69 20.25
CA GLU A 477 -3.76 7.35 20.30
C GLU A 477 -4.59 8.32 19.47
N ALA A 478 -4.29 9.63 19.54
CA ALA A 478 -4.97 10.63 18.71
C ALA A 478 -4.62 10.46 17.22
N PHE A 479 -3.37 10.18 16.89
CA PHE A 479 -2.93 9.85 15.54
C PHE A 479 -3.60 8.58 15.01
N ALA A 480 -3.63 7.50 15.79
CA ALA A 480 -4.25 6.23 15.41
C ALA A 480 -5.77 6.39 15.17
N LYS A 481 -6.44 7.24 15.95
CA LYS A 481 -7.84 7.59 15.71
C LYS A 481 -8.01 8.33 14.38
N LEU A 482 -7.15 9.30 14.08
CA LEU A 482 -7.17 10.01 12.80
C LEU A 482 -6.93 9.07 11.62
N CYS A 483 -5.98 8.12 11.74
CA CYS A 483 -5.72 7.09 10.73
C CYS A 483 -6.97 6.28 10.37
N LYS A 484 -7.79 5.91 11.36
CA LYS A 484 -9.01 5.13 11.13
C LYS A 484 -10.08 5.91 10.37
N THR A 485 -10.17 7.22 10.59
CA THR A 485 -11.21 8.09 10.00
C THR A 485 -10.79 8.70 8.64
N THR A 486 -9.49 8.82 8.37
CA THR A 486 -8.99 9.33 7.09
C THR A 486 -9.19 8.26 5.99
N PRO A 487 -9.73 8.60 4.81
CA PRO A 487 -9.95 7.66 3.72
C PRO A 487 -8.62 7.13 3.17
N GLU A 488 -8.67 5.98 2.49
CA GLU A 488 -7.50 5.38 1.84
C GLU A 488 -6.96 6.29 0.73
N ALA A 489 -7.84 6.70 -0.16
CA ALA A 489 -7.64 7.72 -1.19
C ALA A 489 -9.00 8.01 -1.86
N PRO A 490 -9.12 9.07 -2.70
CA PRO A 490 -10.31 9.29 -3.50
C PRO A 490 -10.70 8.06 -4.33
N GLY A 491 -11.98 7.65 -4.21
CA GLY A 491 -12.55 6.52 -4.95
C GLY A 491 -12.04 5.14 -4.56
N ILE A 492 -11.26 4.99 -3.48
CA ILE A 492 -10.66 3.72 -3.07
C ILE A 492 -11.20 3.28 -1.71
N ASN A 493 -11.55 1.99 -1.64
CA ASN A 493 -12.01 1.31 -0.42
C ASN A 493 -11.55 -0.16 -0.42
N LEU A 494 -10.23 -0.39 -0.45
CA LEU A 494 -9.64 -1.72 -0.39
C LEU A 494 -9.81 -2.38 0.99
N LEU A 495 -9.96 -1.58 2.05
CA LEU A 495 -10.30 -2.07 3.38
C LEU A 495 -11.75 -2.58 3.47
N GLY A 496 -12.57 -2.38 2.44
CA GLY A 496 -13.99 -2.78 2.46
C GLY A 496 -14.76 -2.11 3.61
N LYS A 497 -14.52 -0.81 3.87
CA LYS A 497 -15.23 -0.06 4.91
C LYS A 497 -16.69 0.14 4.51
N VAL A 498 -17.61 -0.16 5.42
CA VAL A 498 -19.04 0.07 5.30
C VAL A 498 -19.56 0.78 6.55
N PRO A 499 -20.77 1.37 6.52
CA PRO A 499 -21.38 1.88 7.77
C PRO A 499 -21.43 0.82 8.86
N ALA A 500 -21.24 1.22 10.12
CA ALA A 500 -21.09 0.32 11.27
C ALA A 500 -22.21 -0.72 11.41
N GLU A 501 -23.42 -0.37 11.01
CA GLU A 501 -24.54 -1.29 10.85
C GLU A 501 -25.32 -0.95 9.58
N THR A 502 -25.55 -1.95 8.75
CA THR A 502 -26.27 -1.83 7.46
C THR A 502 -27.23 -2.99 7.27
N ALA A 503 -28.53 -2.71 7.23
CA ALA A 503 -29.54 -3.68 6.84
C ALA A 503 -29.72 -3.65 5.31
N LEU A 504 -29.52 -4.79 4.65
CA LEU A 504 -29.70 -4.92 3.19
C LEU A 504 -31.13 -5.34 2.77
N THR A 505 -31.93 -5.76 3.74
CA THR A 505 -33.35 -6.10 3.54
C THR A 505 -34.18 -5.39 4.61
N GLU A 506 -35.39 -4.98 4.23
CA GLU A 506 -36.39 -4.56 5.21
C GLU A 506 -36.70 -5.71 6.17
N ALA A 507 -36.96 -5.39 7.45
CA ALA A 507 -37.22 -6.39 8.45
C ALA A 507 -38.39 -7.32 8.05
N GLY A 508 -38.12 -8.62 8.01
CA GLY A 508 -39.09 -9.64 7.66
C GLY A 508 -39.43 -9.79 6.18
N LYS A 509 -38.94 -8.91 5.30
CA LYS A 509 -39.15 -9.04 3.85
C LYS A 509 -38.34 -10.22 3.30
N GLU A 510 -39.04 -11.15 2.66
CA GLU A 510 -38.46 -12.33 2.04
C GLU A 510 -38.02 -12.04 0.59
N LEU A 511 -36.78 -12.41 0.28
CA LEU A 511 -36.29 -12.53 -1.10
C LEU A 511 -36.40 -14.00 -1.53
N SER A 512 -36.96 -14.28 -2.69
CA SER A 512 -37.12 -15.64 -3.23
C SER A 512 -36.22 -15.81 -4.44
N PHE A 513 -35.53 -16.95 -4.52
CA PHE A 513 -34.59 -17.29 -5.57
C PHE A 513 -34.92 -18.65 -6.17
N ASN A 514 -34.98 -18.74 -7.50
CA ASN A 514 -35.23 -19.97 -8.26
C ASN A 514 -33.96 -20.58 -8.88
N GLY A 515 -32.79 -20.02 -8.54
CA GLY A 515 -31.48 -20.44 -9.04
C GLY A 515 -31.00 -19.68 -10.28
N LYS A 516 -31.73 -18.67 -10.72
CA LYS A 516 -31.39 -17.83 -11.88
C LYS A 516 -31.57 -16.33 -11.60
N GLU A 517 -31.92 -15.97 -10.39
CA GLU A 517 -32.02 -14.58 -9.98
C GLU A 517 -30.70 -14.10 -9.34
N ALA A 518 -30.43 -12.84 -9.64
CA ALA A 518 -29.35 -12.10 -9.05
C ALA A 518 -29.84 -10.71 -8.61
N VAL A 519 -29.61 -10.34 -7.38
CA VAL A 519 -30.00 -9.04 -6.82
C VAL A 519 -28.74 -8.26 -6.46
N SER A 520 -28.53 -7.13 -7.12
CA SER A 520 -27.40 -6.22 -6.78
C SER A 520 -27.67 -5.52 -5.46
N THR A 521 -26.62 -5.28 -4.67
CA THR A 521 -26.67 -4.49 -3.44
C THR A 521 -25.89 -3.18 -3.61
N PRO A 522 -26.06 -2.19 -2.72
CA PRO A 522 -25.24 -0.98 -2.75
C PRO A 522 -23.80 -1.17 -2.26
N LEU A 523 -23.48 -2.35 -1.70
CA LEU A 523 -22.16 -2.69 -1.20
C LEU A 523 -21.40 -3.53 -2.21
N GLN A 524 -20.06 -3.54 -2.14
CA GLN A 524 -19.23 -4.43 -2.95
C GLN A 524 -18.74 -5.59 -2.10
N GLU A 525 -18.06 -5.27 -1.03
CA GLU A 525 -17.43 -6.18 -0.08
C GLU A 525 -17.45 -5.57 1.33
N VAL A 526 -17.26 -6.41 2.35
CA VAL A 526 -17.09 -5.98 3.74
C VAL A 526 -15.79 -6.52 4.28
N GLY A 527 -14.88 -5.61 4.62
CA GLY A 527 -13.58 -5.94 5.17
C GLY A 527 -13.58 -6.17 6.69
N TYR A 528 -12.46 -6.66 7.19
CA TYR A 528 -12.27 -7.05 8.60
C TYR A 528 -12.27 -5.87 9.60
N PRO A 529 -12.67 -6.11 10.87
CA PRO A 529 -13.48 -7.24 11.30
C PRO A 529 -14.96 -7.01 10.99
N TYR A 530 -15.68 -8.05 10.63
CA TYR A 530 -17.11 -7.96 10.31
C TYR A 530 -17.93 -9.09 10.91
N SER A 531 -19.25 -8.88 10.94
CA SER A 531 -20.28 -9.89 11.19
C SER A 531 -21.41 -9.69 10.19
N VAL A 532 -21.71 -10.71 9.39
CA VAL A 532 -22.84 -10.73 8.46
C VAL A 532 -23.83 -11.81 8.91
N GLU A 533 -25.03 -11.38 9.30
CA GLU A 533 -26.09 -12.27 9.76
C GLU A 533 -27.28 -12.24 8.79
N PHE A 534 -27.86 -13.41 8.51
CA PHE A 534 -29.01 -13.55 7.63
C PHE A 534 -29.80 -14.81 7.98
N GLN A 535 -31.08 -14.86 7.55
CA GLN A 535 -31.90 -16.05 7.65
C GLN A 535 -32.08 -16.68 6.26
N LEU A 536 -31.79 -17.98 6.17
CA LEU A 536 -31.79 -18.75 4.94
C LEU A 536 -32.73 -19.96 5.07
N CYS A 537 -33.56 -20.19 4.04
CA CYS A 537 -34.40 -21.38 3.88
C CYS A 537 -34.12 -22.00 2.49
N PRO A 538 -33.13 -22.92 2.39
CA PRO A 538 -32.78 -23.53 1.13
C PRO A 538 -33.83 -24.57 0.71
N GLU A 539 -34.18 -24.62 -0.59
CA GLU A 539 -34.97 -25.71 -1.13
C GLU A 539 -34.25 -27.06 -1.08
N LYS A 540 -35.01 -28.16 -1.11
CA LYS A 540 -34.45 -29.51 -1.05
C LYS A 540 -33.50 -29.78 -2.22
N THR A 541 -33.77 -29.23 -3.40
CA THR A 541 -32.94 -29.36 -4.59
C THR A 541 -32.30 -28.02 -4.93
N ASN A 542 -31.03 -27.89 -4.69
CA ASN A 542 -30.20 -26.75 -5.09
C ASN A 542 -29.16 -27.17 -6.12
N PRO A 543 -28.71 -26.28 -7.01
CA PRO A 543 -27.55 -26.55 -7.85
C PRO A 543 -26.33 -26.94 -7.04
N ILE A 544 -25.43 -27.74 -7.60
CA ILE A 544 -24.17 -28.09 -6.99
C ILE A 544 -23.34 -26.81 -6.81
N SER A 545 -22.85 -26.57 -5.61
CA SER A 545 -22.06 -25.39 -5.27
C SER A 545 -22.75 -24.08 -5.67
N SER A 546 -24.06 -23.96 -5.30
CA SER A 546 -24.88 -22.82 -5.64
C SER A 546 -24.40 -21.53 -4.96
N ILE A 547 -24.36 -20.45 -5.73
CA ILE A 547 -23.86 -19.14 -5.30
C ILE A 547 -24.92 -18.41 -4.48
N LEU A 548 -24.59 -18.02 -3.25
CA LEU A 548 -25.43 -17.23 -2.37
C LEU A 548 -25.04 -15.75 -2.37
N PHE A 549 -23.76 -15.44 -2.21
CA PHE A 549 -23.22 -14.08 -2.29
C PHE A 549 -22.00 -14.05 -3.20
N GLN A 550 -21.87 -12.99 -3.96
CA GLN A 550 -20.74 -12.77 -4.87
C GLN A 550 -20.23 -11.34 -4.77
N GLY A 551 -18.91 -11.19 -4.80
CA GLY A 551 -18.17 -9.93 -4.85
C GLY A 551 -17.09 -9.95 -5.93
N PRO A 552 -16.28 -8.90 -6.03
CA PRO A 552 -15.21 -8.83 -7.01
C PRO A 552 -14.15 -9.93 -6.83
N HIS A 553 -13.83 -10.31 -5.59
CA HIS A 553 -12.71 -11.20 -5.27
C HIS A 553 -13.13 -12.51 -4.59
N SER A 554 -14.38 -12.61 -4.11
CA SER A 554 -14.82 -13.75 -3.32
C SER A 554 -16.26 -14.15 -3.61
N VAL A 555 -16.58 -15.39 -3.29
CA VAL A 555 -17.91 -15.99 -3.46
C VAL A 555 -18.24 -16.83 -2.23
N VAL A 556 -19.49 -16.74 -1.75
CA VAL A 556 -20.04 -17.64 -0.72
C VAL A 556 -21.02 -18.59 -1.36
N TYR A 557 -20.84 -19.88 -1.13
CA TYR A 557 -21.65 -20.96 -1.67
C TYR A 557 -22.54 -21.60 -0.60
N THR A 558 -23.70 -22.07 -1.05
CA THR A 558 -24.47 -23.10 -0.35
C THR A 558 -24.39 -24.41 -1.13
N ASN A 559 -24.76 -25.53 -0.51
CA ASN A 559 -24.75 -26.84 -1.17
C ASN A 559 -23.41 -27.18 -1.86
N TRP A 560 -22.27 -26.82 -1.23
CA TRP A 560 -20.95 -27.12 -1.78
C TRP A 560 -20.83 -28.62 -2.11
N GLU A 561 -20.43 -28.94 -3.34
CA GLU A 561 -20.32 -30.32 -3.87
C GLU A 561 -21.51 -31.22 -3.51
N ASN A 562 -22.72 -30.68 -3.53
CA ASN A 562 -23.97 -31.35 -3.19
C ASN A 562 -24.06 -31.89 -1.75
N THR A 563 -23.31 -31.27 -0.81
CA THR A 563 -23.27 -31.68 0.60
C THR A 563 -24.16 -30.86 1.53
N ARG A 564 -24.80 -29.82 1.03
CA ARG A 564 -25.55 -28.80 1.80
C ARG A 564 -24.69 -28.04 2.81
N ARG A 565 -23.38 -27.99 2.58
CA ARG A 565 -22.44 -27.21 3.37
C ARG A 565 -22.27 -25.80 2.81
N ILE A 566 -21.93 -24.87 3.69
CA ILE A 566 -21.47 -23.54 3.31
C ILE A 566 -19.99 -23.61 3.00
N ALA A 567 -19.58 -22.94 1.93
CA ALA A 567 -18.20 -22.77 1.55
C ALA A 567 -17.97 -21.34 1.06
N PHE A 568 -16.72 -20.95 0.95
CA PHE A 568 -16.35 -19.72 0.26
C PHE A 568 -15.08 -19.91 -0.58
N SER A 569 -14.98 -19.14 -1.65
CA SER A 569 -13.75 -19.07 -2.44
C SER A 569 -13.26 -17.64 -2.56
N ARG A 570 -11.94 -17.48 -2.66
CA ARG A 570 -11.25 -16.25 -2.99
C ARG A 570 -9.90 -16.55 -3.64
N ASP A 571 -9.49 -15.74 -4.60
CA ASP A 571 -8.18 -15.84 -5.27
C ASP A 571 -7.81 -17.29 -5.70
N GLY A 572 -8.81 -18.07 -6.16
CA GLY A 572 -8.60 -19.46 -6.58
C GLY A 572 -8.54 -20.50 -5.45
N TYR A 573 -8.65 -20.11 -4.20
CA TYR A 573 -8.72 -20.99 -3.04
C TYR A 573 -10.16 -21.19 -2.59
N THR A 574 -10.52 -22.41 -2.18
CA THR A 574 -11.84 -22.73 -1.65
C THR A 574 -11.72 -23.36 -0.25
N PHE A 575 -12.56 -22.88 0.66
CA PHE A 575 -12.62 -23.29 2.06
C PHE A 575 -14.05 -23.72 2.39
N VAL A 576 -14.19 -24.82 3.13
CA VAL A 576 -15.49 -25.44 3.41
C VAL A 576 -15.69 -25.57 4.91
N PHE A 577 -16.83 -25.09 5.42
CA PHE A 577 -17.27 -25.38 6.78
C PHE A 577 -17.82 -26.81 6.85
N ASN A 578 -17.11 -27.69 7.53
CA ASN A 578 -17.42 -29.11 7.54
C ASN A 578 -18.36 -29.53 8.66
N SER A 579 -18.50 -28.74 9.71
CA SER A 579 -19.24 -29.06 10.92
C SER A 579 -20.75 -29.03 10.79
N HIS A 580 -21.30 -28.32 9.78
CA HIS A 580 -22.74 -28.16 9.64
C HIS A 580 -23.23 -28.37 8.21
N ARG A 581 -24.46 -28.97 8.12
CA ARG A 581 -25.21 -29.13 6.87
C ARG A 581 -26.54 -28.41 6.99
N LEU A 582 -26.84 -27.52 6.05
CA LEU A 582 -28.08 -26.77 6.03
C LEU A 582 -29.30 -27.71 5.90
N PRO A 583 -30.31 -27.61 6.77
CA PRO A 583 -31.55 -28.33 6.60
C PRO A 583 -32.33 -27.78 5.38
N ALA A 584 -32.95 -28.67 4.59
CA ALA A 584 -33.82 -28.26 3.49
C ALA A 584 -35.18 -27.79 4.03
N ASP A 585 -35.76 -26.80 3.35
CA ASP A 585 -37.12 -26.28 3.60
C ASP A 585 -37.35 -25.78 5.04
N GLN A 586 -36.26 -25.37 5.72
CA GLN A 586 -36.30 -24.86 7.08
C GLN A 586 -35.50 -23.55 7.22
N TRP A 587 -36.08 -22.58 7.92
CA TRP A 587 -35.38 -21.36 8.24
C TRP A 587 -34.23 -21.59 9.22
N THR A 588 -33.05 -21.11 8.86
CA THR A 588 -31.84 -21.19 9.65
C THR A 588 -31.22 -19.80 9.75
N THR A 589 -30.92 -19.35 10.96
CA THR A 589 -30.15 -18.11 11.15
C THR A 589 -28.65 -18.44 11.01
N ILE A 590 -28.02 -17.79 10.06
CA ILE A 590 -26.61 -17.96 9.75
C ILE A 590 -25.90 -16.64 10.05
N ARG A 591 -24.77 -16.71 10.76
CA ARG A 591 -23.89 -15.58 10.94
C ARG A 591 -22.47 -15.99 10.57
N ILE A 592 -21.84 -15.20 9.71
CA ILE A 592 -20.43 -15.36 9.31
C ILE A 592 -19.67 -14.16 9.86
N GLU A 593 -18.64 -14.43 10.65
CA GLU A 593 -17.73 -13.42 11.19
C GLU A 593 -16.34 -13.62 10.58
N GLY A 594 -15.71 -12.52 10.15
CA GLY A 594 -14.36 -12.55 9.60
C GLY A 594 -13.42 -11.60 10.32
N ASP A 595 -12.20 -12.05 10.52
CA ASP A 595 -11.07 -11.22 10.91
C ASP A 595 -9.81 -11.62 10.09
N TYR A 596 -8.69 -10.93 10.28
CA TYR A 596 -7.47 -11.18 9.51
C TYR A 596 -6.79 -12.53 9.80
N LYS A 597 -7.29 -13.30 10.78
CA LYS A 597 -6.79 -14.63 11.14
C LYS A 597 -7.67 -15.75 10.61
N GLY A 598 -8.98 -15.52 10.47
CA GLY A 598 -9.88 -16.58 10.06
C GLY A 598 -11.33 -16.15 9.91
N THR A 599 -12.17 -17.16 9.63
CA THR A 599 -13.60 -17.00 9.35
C THR A 599 -14.41 -17.95 10.20
N SER A 600 -15.42 -17.45 10.92
CA SER A 600 -16.27 -18.22 11.83
C SER A 600 -17.68 -18.37 11.26
N LEU A 601 -18.26 -19.56 11.39
CA LEU A 601 -19.65 -19.87 11.07
C LEU A 601 -20.46 -20.10 12.35
N TYR A 602 -21.56 -19.36 12.49
CA TYR A 602 -22.54 -19.54 13.54
C TYR A 602 -23.88 -19.97 12.93
N ILE A 603 -24.55 -20.95 13.57
CA ILE A 603 -25.88 -21.41 13.20
C ILE A 603 -26.80 -21.24 14.41
N ASN A 604 -27.90 -20.51 14.22
CA ASN A 604 -28.88 -20.22 15.28
C ASN A 604 -28.22 -19.68 16.56
N GLY A 605 -27.23 -18.81 16.40
CA GLY A 605 -26.47 -18.16 17.48
C GLY A 605 -25.30 -18.97 18.05
N ALA A 606 -25.17 -20.25 17.73
CA ALA A 606 -24.08 -21.10 18.22
C ALA A 606 -22.93 -21.20 17.22
N LEU A 607 -21.69 -21.00 17.70
CA LEU A 607 -20.48 -21.22 16.90
C LEU A 607 -20.41 -22.71 16.49
N GLN A 608 -20.31 -22.96 15.19
CA GLN A 608 -20.17 -24.30 14.63
C GLN A 608 -18.72 -24.61 14.29
N GLU A 609 -18.05 -23.69 13.66
CA GLU A 609 -16.69 -23.88 13.17
C GLU A 609 -15.99 -22.53 12.99
N ARG A 610 -14.69 -22.52 13.24
CA ARG A 610 -13.80 -21.41 12.85
C ARG A 610 -12.66 -21.97 12.00
N LEU A 611 -12.50 -21.42 10.83
CA LEU A 611 -11.39 -21.69 9.94
C LEU A 611 -10.28 -20.67 10.25
N GLU A 612 -9.16 -21.11 10.83
CA GLU A 612 -8.04 -20.22 11.21
C GLU A 612 -6.78 -20.44 10.38
N GLY A 613 -6.85 -21.32 9.43
CA GLY A 613 -5.74 -21.69 8.60
C GLY A 613 -5.06 -23.00 9.03
N ARG A 614 -4.77 -23.80 8.04
CA ARG A 614 -4.04 -25.05 8.23
C ARG A 614 -2.55 -24.78 8.16
N THR A 615 -1.78 -25.34 9.08
CA THR A 615 -0.35 -25.17 9.12
C THR A 615 0.36 -26.40 8.55
N MET A 616 1.14 -26.21 7.51
CA MET A 616 2.12 -27.18 7.02
C MET A 616 3.42 -26.96 7.77
N GLN A 617 4.02 -28.03 8.28
CA GLN A 617 5.32 -28.01 8.94
C GLN A 617 6.34 -28.76 8.09
N VAL A 618 7.50 -28.19 7.88
CA VAL A 618 8.62 -28.80 7.19
C VAL A 618 9.90 -28.61 7.98
N TYR A 619 10.72 -29.69 8.03
CA TYR A 619 12.01 -29.61 8.69
C TYR A 619 13.05 -28.99 7.78
N ARG A 620 13.65 -27.88 8.22
CA ARG A 620 14.72 -27.21 7.50
C ARG A 620 16.08 -27.68 8.03
N LYS A 621 16.67 -28.63 7.32
CA LYS A 621 17.92 -29.27 7.70
C LYS A 621 19.09 -28.30 7.88
N GLU A 622 19.16 -27.27 7.05
CA GLU A 622 20.22 -26.25 7.07
C GLU A 622 20.28 -25.48 8.41
N TYR A 623 19.14 -25.28 9.03
CA TYR A 623 19.02 -24.50 10.29
C TYR A 623 18.59 -25.37 11.47
N ASP A 624 18.51 -26.70 11.28
CA ASP A 624 18.09 -27.67 12.31
C ASP A 624 16.80 -27.24 13.04
N ARG A 625 15.79 -26.82 12.28
CA ARG A 625 14.53 -26.34 12.84
C ARG A 625 13.31 -26.68 11.98
N MET A 626 12.15 -26.70 12.63
CA MET A 626 10.87 -26.73 11.91
C MET A 626 10.52 -25.34 11.38
N GLU A 627 10.12 -25.29 10.12
CA GLU A 627 9.49 -24.11 9.53
C GLU A 627 8.03 -24.35 9.24
N HIS A 628 7.26 -23.28 9.26
CA HIS A 628 5.80 -23.34 9.12
C HIS A 628 5.34 -22.53 7.93
N MET A 629 4.35 -23.04 7.21
CA MET A 629 3.52 -22.27 6.28
C MET A 629 2.06 -22.40 6.72
N THR A 630 1.45 -21.29 7.09
CA THR A 630 0.03 -21.24 7.46
C THR A 630 -0.78 -20.71 6.31
N TYR A 631 -1.74 -21.50 5.84
CA TYR A 631 -2.69 -21.09 4.81
C TYR A 631 -3.71 -20.13 5.42
N GLN A 632 -4.01 -19.04 4.70
CA GLN A 632 -4.97 -18.04 5.15
C GLN A 632 -6.38 -18.45 4.79
N GLU A 633 -7.20 -18.82 5.76
CA GLU A 633 -8.61 -19.19 5.59
C GLU A 633 -9.53 -18.01 5.99
N THR A 634 -9.21 -16.83 5.48
CA THR A 634 -9.91 -15.57 5.74
C THR A 634 -10.85 -15.23 4.58
N LEU A 635 -11.93 -14.51 4.85
CA LEU A 635 -12.92 -14.07 3.86
C LEU A 635 -13.19 -12.59 4.04
N ILE A 636 -12.94 -11.79 3.00
CA ILE A 636 -13.60 -10.49 2.84
C ILE A 636 -14.97 -10.78 2.30
N PHE A 637 -16.02 -10.36 3.00
CA PHE A 637 -17.36 -10.84 2.73
C PHE A 637 -17.94 -10.23 1.45
N PRO A 638 -18.30 -11.06 0.44
CA PRO A 638 -18.81 -10.56 -0.83
C PRO A 638 -20.26 -10.10 -0.71
N LEU A 639 -20.55 -8.88 -1.15
CA LEU A 639 -21.89 -8.32 -1.11
C LEU A 639 -22.29 -7.51 -2.35
N GLN A 640 -21.55 -7.61 -3.44
CA GLN A 640 -21.94 -6.96 -4.68
C GLN A 640 -23.26 -7.50 -5.22
N GLN A 641 -23.48 -8.81 -5.06
CA GLN A 641 -24.64 -9.50 -5.59
C GLN A 641 -25.09 -10.63 -4.67
N ILE A 642 -26.39 -10.82 -4.56
CA ILE A 642 -27.06 -11.95 -3.89
C ILE A 642 -27.62 -12.87 -4.97
N GLY A 643 -27.29 -14.16 -4.92
CA GLY A 643 -27.63 -15.12 -5.96
C GLY A 643 -26.75 -15.01 -7.21
N ASP A 644 -27.08 -15.77 -8.24
CA ASP A 644 -26.39 -15.77 -9.54
C ASP A 644 -27.35 -16.24 -10.65
N SER A 645 -27.20 -15.66 -11.86
CA SER A 645 -28.08 -15.93 -12.99
C SER A 645 -27.83 -17.28 -13.68
N ARG A 646 -26.71 -17.96 -13.39
CA ARG A 646 -26.31 -19.23 -13.99
C ARG A 646 -26.33 -20.40 -13.01
N ASN A 647 -25.81 -20.17 -11.79
CA ASN A 647 -25.68 -21.18 -10.75
C ASN A 647 -26.09 -20.65 -9.36
N GLY A 648 -27.19 -19.91 -9.32
CA GLY A 648 -27.70 -19.28 -8.13
C GLY A 648 -28.32 -20.25 -7.13
N PHE A 649 -28.42 -19.81 -5.91
CA PHE A 649 -29.14 -20.45 -4.81
C PHE A 649 -30.62 -20.56 -5.12
N LYS A 650 -31.26 -21.66 -4.67
CA LYS A 650 -32.73 -21.85 -4.68
C LYS A 650 -33.25 -21.85 -3.26
N GLY A 651 -34.25 -21.01 -2.98
CA GLY A 651 -34.85 -20.89 -1.69
C GLY A 651 -35.20 -19.46 -1.30
N LYS A 652 -35.26 -19.18 -0.03
CA LYS A 652 -35.66 -17.88 0.49
C LYS A 652 -34.58 -17.33 1.43
N LEU A 653 -34.43 -16.00 1.41
CA LEU A 653 -33.45 -15.25 2.20
C LEU A 653 -34.13 -14.00 2.80
N LYS A 654 -33.82 -13.64 4.05
CA LYS A 654 -34.31 -12.42 4.70
C LYS A 654 -33.40 -11.96 5.82
N ASN A 655 -33.66 -10.75 6.36
CA ASN A 655 -32.98 -10.16 7.53
C ASN A 655 -31.45 -10.14 7.37
N ILE A 656 -30.97 -9.66 6.21
CA ILE A 656 -29.52 -9.52 6.00
C ILE A 656 -29.03 -8.28 6.72
N LEU A 657 -28.17 -8.49 7.70
CA LEU A 657 -27.61 -7.45 8.55
C LEU A 657 -26.08 -7.54 8.58
N VAL A 658 -25.45 -6.47 8.19
CA VAL A 658 -23.99 -6.30 8.17
C VAL A 658 -23.59 -5.43 9.36
N ARG A 659 -22.62 -5.87 10.14
CA ARG A 659 -21.98 -5.08 11.19
C ARG A 659 -20.47 -5.08 10.98
N GLN A 660 -19.89 -3.90 11.02
CA GLN A 660 -18.45 -3.72 10.95
C GLN A 660 -17.96 -2.88 12.14
N GLN A 661 -16.89 -3.32 12.79
CA GLN A 661 -16.25 -2.55 13.86
C GLN A 661 -15.13 -1.69 13.25
N HIS A 662 -15.19 -0.38 13.48
CA HIS A 662 -14.21 0.59 12.99
C HIS A 662 -13.16 0.97 14.05
#